data_1509eab3897bbc7216edd1fef6ccdf1b
#
_entry.id   1509eab3897bbc7216edd1fef6ccdf1b
#
_cell.length_a   1.000
_cell.length_b   1.000
_cell.length_c   1.000
_cell.angle_alpha   90.00
_cell.angle_beta   90.00
_cell.angle_gamma   90.00
#
_symmetry.space_group_name_H-M   'P 1'
#
loop_
_entity.id
_entity.type
_entity.pdbx_description
1 polymer ?
#
loop_
_entity_poly.entity_id
_entity_poly.type
_entity_poly.pdbx_seq_one_letter_code
_entity_poly.pdbx_strand_id
1 'polypeptide(L)'
;MDKITASLARELGQKEEYVENVVRLLDEGNTIPFIARYRKEMHGAMDDTALRTLEARLQYLRGLQERRETVLAAIGEQGRLTEELSAAIDSAATLAELEDLYRPYKPKRRTRASMAKEKGLEPLAELLFAQGRDCPEPMEAAANYIDAEKGVSTAEEALAGASDIIAETISDDAALRRRLRELIRRSGVLRSQNAKEEDSVYRLYYGFSQNVSRLQGHQVLALNRGEKEGFLKVSLELDRDMALQMLRRAVVVPGSRAMAFVRAAAEDAYDRLLFPSLERECRTDLTEKACEGAIGQFAANLRPLLLQPPVKGKVTMGLDPGYRMGCKVAVVDATGKVLDTAVVYPTYGERQKKEAIDALAALVRRHGVEHIAIGNGTASRETEQMAVELIRQENERGAHLSYMIVSEAGASVYSASKLGAEEFPQYDVNLRSAVSIARRLQDPLAELVKIEPKAIGVGQYQHDMPEKELSAALDRVVEDCVNAVGVDLNTASPSLLRRVSGLGAATAQNIVRWREENGAFRARGELKKVPKLGPKAFEQCAGFLRVPESEEVLDNTAVHPESYRAAKKLLKLTGFTEEDVKAGRLASLPDKLKDYGREKAAEELGLGLPTLEDIVSELLKPGRDIRDELPKPLLRTDVLSVADLKPGMRLTGTVRNVIDFGAFVDIGVHQDGLVHISEISESFIRHPSQALRVGDVVDVVVLEVDEKKGRIGLSIKQAAIK
;
A
#
# COMPACT_ATOMS: atom_id res chain seq x y z
N MET A 1 -2.41 -33.34 5.93
CA MET A 1 -2.01 -32.21 5.07
C MET A 1 -3.19 -31.27 4.96
N ASP A 2 -3.04 -30.03 5.35
CA ASP A 2 -4.14 -29.07 5.29
C ASP A 2 -4.38 -28.69 3.83
N LYS A 3 -5.64 -28.78 3.37
CA LYS A 3 -6.03 -28.41 1.98
C LYS A 3 -5.60 -26.97 1.63
N ILE A 4 -5.50 -26.10 2.64
CA ILE A 4 -5.11 -24.70 2.50
C ILE A 4 -3.63 -24.57 2.11
N THR A 5 -2.72 -25.28 2.81
CA THR A 5 -1.27 -25.25 2.50
C THR A 5 -0.95 -25.75 1.10
N ALA A 6 -1.60 -26.83 0.67
CA ALA A 6 -1.44 -27.34 -0.69
C ALA A 6 -1.98 -26.37 -1.77
N SER A 7 -3.07 -25.65 -1.47
CA SER A 7 -3.60 -24.61 -2.37
C SER A 7 -2.66 -23.42 -2.47
N LEU A 8 -2.16 -22.94 -1.33
CA LEU A 8 -1.20 -21.84 -1.27
C LEU A 8 0.10 -22.15 -2.03
N ALA A 9 0.66 -23.36 -1.83
CA ALA A 9 1.87 -23.79 -2.49
C ALA A 9 1.72 -23.76 -4.02
N ARG A 10 0.59 -24.23 -4.52
CA ARG A 10 0.26 -24.22 -5.95
C ARG A 10 0.06 -22.80 -6.49
N GLU A 11 -0.70 -21.96 -5.76
CA GLU A 11 -0.97 -20.58 -6.16
C GLU A 11 0.30 -19.72 -6.22
N LEU A 12 1.22 -19.91 -5.27
CA LEU A 12 2.44 -19.14 -5.14
C LEU A 12 3.64 -19.76 -5.88
N GLY A 13 3.48 -20.96 -6.44
CA GLY A 13 4.57 -21.67 -7.12
C GLY A 13 5.72 -22.07 -6.16
N GLN A 14 5.41 -22.28 -4.88
CA GLN A 14 6.36 -22.63 -3.84
C GLN A 14 6.26 -24.10 -3.45
N LYS A 15 7.33 -24.65 -2.83
CA LYS A 15 7.29 -26.01 -2.28
C LYS A 15 6.34 -26.05 -1.07
N GLU A 16 5.53 -27.11 -0.97
CA GLU A 16 4.58 -27.28 0.13
C GLU A 16 5.25 -27.23 1.51
N GLU A 17 6.41 -27.84 1.66
CA GLU A 17 7.20 -27.82 2.89
C GLU A 17 7.52 -26.39 3.36
N TYR A 18 7.93 -25.52 2.42
CA TYR A 18 8.24 -24.12 2.77
C TYR A 18 6.99 -23.35 3.17
N VAL A 19 5.87 -23.56 2.48
CA VAL A 19 4.60 -22.94 2.84
C VAL A 19 4.11 -23.41 4.21
N GLU A 20 4.20 -24.71 4.51
CA GLU A 20 3.82 -25.28 5.79
C GLU A 20 4.67 -24.72 6.93
N ASN A 21 5.98 -24.60 6.73
CA ASN A 21 6.89 -23.97 7.70
C ASN A 21 6.52 -22.51 7.97
N VAL A 22 6.22 -21.72 6.92
CA VAL A 22 5.81 -20.32 7.09
C VAL A 22 4.48 -20.22 7.83
N VAL A 23 3.48 -21.03 7.47
CA VAL A 23 2.18 -21.08 8.17
C VAL A 23 2.37 -21.38 9.64
N ARG A 24 3.19 -22.39 9.98
CA ARG A 24 3.52 -22.73 11.36
C ARG A 24 4.19 -21.57 12.12
N LEU A 25 5.18 -20.91 11.49
CA LEU A 25 5.86 -19.76 12.09
C LEU A 25 4.91 -18.60 12.36
N LEU A 26 3.97 -18.33 11.45
CA LEU A 26 2.92 -17.31 11.63
C LEU A 26 1.97 -17.68 12.76
N ASP A 27 1.56 -18.94 12.85
CA ASP A 27 0.68 -19.44 13.92
C ASP A 27 1.36 -19.41 15.28
N GLU A 28 2.67 -19.57 15.33
CA GLU A 28 3.49 -19.35 16.52
C GLU A 28 3.63 -17.87 16.90
N GLY A 29 3.10 -16.94 16.10
CA GLY A 29 3.12 -15.49 16.34
C GLY A 29 4.44 -14.83 15.95
N ASN A 30 5.20 -15.40 15.01
CA ASN A 30 6.37 -14.73 14.45
C ASN A 30 5.94 -13.67 13.44
N THR A 31 6.65 -12.55 13.39
CA THR A 31 6.39 -11.47 12.45
C THR A 31 7.06 -11.74 11.10
N ILE A 32 6.50 -11.18 10.02
CA ILE A 32 7.08 -11.33 8.68
C ILE A 32 8.53 -10.84 8.59
N PRO A 33 8.93 -9.66 9.13
CA PRO A 33 10.31 -9.23 9.08
C PRO A 33 11.29 -10.21 9.77
N PHE A 34 10.86 -10.82 10.90
CA PHE A 34 11.66 -11.83 11.59
C PHE A 34 11.79 -13.11 10.75
N ILE A 35 10.70 -13.61 10.19
CA ILE A 35 10.71 -14.81 9.32
C ILE A 35 11.62 -14.56 8.12
N ALA A 36 11.42 -13.46 7.39
CA ALA A 36 12.17 -13.10 6.20
C ALA A 36 13.70 -13.01 6.46
N ARG A 37 14.08 -12.45 7.59
CA ARG A 37 15.50 -12.21 7.92
C ARG A 37 16.18 -13.41 8.57
N TYR A 38 15.51 -14.09 9.51
CA TYR A 38 16.15 -15.05 10.41
C TYR A 38 15.68 -16.50 10.27
N ARG A 39 14.79 -16.79 9.32
CA ARG A 39 14.26 -18.15 9.08
C ARG A 39 14.32 -18.56 7.61
N LYS A 40 15.32 -18.05 6.88
CA LYS A 40 15.44 -18.20 5.40
C LYS A 40 15.45 -19.65 4.94
N GLU A 41 16.07 -20.55 5.66
CA GLU A 41 16.10 -21.97 5.34
C GLU A 41 14.72 -22.61 5.40
N MET A 42 13.85 -22.11 6.28
CA MET A 42 12.51 -22.66 6.48
C MET A 42 11.52 -22.27 5.39
N HIS A 43 11.76 -21.15 4.70
CA HIS A 43 10.85 -20.63 3.68
C HIS A 43 11.46 -20.58 2.26
N GLY A 44 12.62 -21.23 2.05
CA GLY A 44 13.23 -21.32 0.71
C GLY A 44 13.64 -19.97 0.14
N ALA A 45 14.07 -19.03 0.98
CA ALA A 45 14.48 -17.66 0.63
C ALA A 45 13.39 -16.84 -0.10
N MET A 46 12.11 -17.04 0.24
CA MET A 46 11.04 -16.13 -0.17
C MET A 46 11.36 -14.71 0.32
N ASP A 47 11.13 -13.72 -0.54
CA ASP A 47 11.27 -12.31 -0.14
C ASP A 47 10.09 -11.81 0.72
N ASP A 48 10.23 -10.62 1.30
CA ASP A 48 9.19 -10.01 2.14
C ASP A 48 7.85 -9.92 1.42
N THR A 49 7.85 -9.64 0.11
CA THR A 49 6.64 -9.50 -0.70
C THR A 49 5.93 -10.85 -0.85
N ALA A 50 6.69 -11.91 -1.12
CA ALA A 50 6.14 -13.27 -1.23
C ALA A 50 5.56 -13.75 0.10
N LEU A 51 6.26 -13.52 1.22
CA LEU A 51 5.80 -13.88 2.57
C LEU A 51 4.53 -13.12 2.95
N ARG A 52 4.43 -11.83 2.64
CA ARG A 52 3.21 -11.04 2.89
C ARG A 52 2.04 -11.46 1.99
N THR A 53 2.33 -11.82 0.75
CA THR A 53 1.32 -12.38 -0.16
C THR A 53 0.80 -13.71 0.38
N LEU A 54 1.68 -14.57 0.89
CA LEU A 54 1.31 -15.81 1.55
C LEU A 54 0.42 -15.56 2.78
N GLU A 55 0.81 -14.64 3.66
CA GLU A 55 0.04 -14.28 4.85
C GLU A 55 -1.37 -13.79 4.50
N ALA A 56 -1.48 -12.85 3.55
CA ALA A 56 -2.77 -12.31 3.12
C ALA A 56 -3.65 -13.40 2.48
N ARG A 57 -3.04 -14.26 1.65
CA ARG A 57 -3.76 -15.35 1.01
C ARG A 57 -4.19 -16.44 1.98
N LEU A 58 -3.36 -16.74 2.98
CA LEU A 58 -3.69 -17.65 4.09
C LEU A 58 -4.91 -17.16 4.87
N GLN A 59 -4.94 -15.87 5.22
CA GLN A 59 -6.09 -15.26 5.91
C GLN A 59 -7.36 -15.36 5.07
N TYR A 60 -7.27 -15.08 3.76
CA TYR A 60 -8.41 -15.21 2.85
C TYR A 60 -8.94 -16.66 2.78
N LEU A 61 -8.06 -17.65 2.62
CA LEU A 61 -8.46 -19.06 2.52
C LEU A 61 -9.02 -19.59 3.84
N ARG A 62 -8.50 -19.16 4.98
CA ARG A 62 -9.07 -19.48 6.30
C ARG A 62 -10.47 -18.88 6.46
N GLY A 63 -10.66 -17.63 6.09
CA GLY A 63 -11.97 -16.97 6.08
C GLY A 63 -12.96 -17.65 5.13
N LEU A 64 -12.51 -18.09 3.95
CA LEU A 64 -13.32 -18.85 3.01
C LEU A 64 -13.74 -20.21 3.60
N GLN A 65 -12.83 -20.89 4.29
CA GLN A 65 -13.12 -22.18 4.93
C GLN A 65 -14.13 -22.03 6.09
N GLU A 66 -13.93 -21.05 6.96
CA GLU A 66 -14.87 -20.72 8.03
C GLU A 66 -16.28 -20.39 7.48
N ARG A 67 -16.29 -19.64 6.36
CA ARG A 67 -17.54 -19.34 5.69
C ARG A 67 -18.23 -20.56 5.09
N ARG A 68 -17.48 -21.51 4.51
CA ARG A 68 -18.01 -22.80 4.02
C ARG A 68 -18.68 -23.57 5.15
N GLU A 69 -18.01 -23.70 6.29
CA GLU A 69 -18.55 -24.41 7.45
C GLU A 69 -19.85 -23.76 7.95
N THR A 70 -19.87 -22.42 8.00
CA THR A 70 -21.08 -21.66 8.35
C THR A 70 -22.23 -21.93 7.37
N VAL A 71 -21.94 -21.94 6.06
CA VAL A 71 -22.93 -22.18 5.01
C VAL A 71 -23.46 -23.62 5.06
N LEU A 72 -22.57 -24.59 5.21
CA LEU A 72 -22.96 -26.01 5.33
C LEU A 72 -23.85 -26.25 6.56
N ALA A 73 -23.50 -25.67 7.70
CA ALA A 73 -24.31 -25.78 8.92
C ALA A 73 -25.68 -25.13 8.70
N ALA A 74 -25.76 -23.93 8.14
CA ALA A 74 -27.02 -23.22 7.91
C ALA A 74 -27.98 -23.96 6.94
N ILE A 75 -27.44 -24.62 5.91
CA ILE A 75 -28.24 -25.42 4.96
C ILE A 75 -28.63 -26.74 5.60
N GLY A 76 -27.73 -27.34 6.39
CA GLY A 76 -28.00 -28.58 7.14
C GLY A 76 -29.11 -28.42 8.16
N GLU A 77 -29.17 -27.33 8.91
CA GLU A 77 -30.24 -26.97 9.84
C GLU A 77 -31.62 -26.86 9.14
N GLN A 78 -31.62 -26.46 7.86
CA GLN A 78 -32.84 -26.41 7.04
C GLN A 78 -33.24 -27.80 6.49
N GLY A 79 -32.44 -28.85 6.70
CA GLY A 79 -32.67 -30.19 6.14
C GLY A 79 -32.58 -30.26 4.62
N ARG A 80 -31.90 -29.30 3.98
CA ARG A 80 -31.81 -29.14 2.50
C ARG A 80 -30.44 -29.44 1.93
N LEU A 81 -29.51 -29.94 2.75
CA LEU A 81 -28.15 -30.26 2.32
C LEU A 81 -28.13 -31.61 1.59
N THR A 82 -27.79 -31.61 0.31
CA THR A 82 -27.55 -32.83 -0.49
C THR A 82 -26.04 -33.07 -0.63
N GLU A 83 -25.67 -34.33 -0.97
CA GLU A 83 -24.25 -34.67 -1.22
C GLU A 83 -23.64 -33.85 -2.37
N GLU A 84 -24.42 -33.64 -3.45
CA GLU A 84 -23.98 -32.84 -4.60
C GLU A 84 -23.75 -31.36 -4.22
N LEU A 85 -24.65 -30.77 -3.42
CA LEU A 85 -24.51 -29.40 -2.94
C LEU A 85 -23.33 -29.27 -1.98
N SER A 86 -23.12 -30.22 -1.09
CA SER A 86 -21.97 -30.27 -0.19
C SER A 86 -20.66 -30.30 -0.99
N ALA A 87 -20.58 -31.17 -2.00
CA ALA A 87 -19.41 -31.26 -2.88
C ALA A 87 -19.19 -29.95 -3.68
N ALA A 88 -20.25 -29.30 -4.15
CA ALA A 88 -20.18 -28.01 -4.84
C ALA A 88 -19.67 -26.90 -3.92
N ILE A 89 -20.17 -26.84 -2.67
CA ILE A 89 -19.72 -25.88 -1.64
C ILE A 89 -18.23 -26.11 -1.30
N ASP A 90 -17.82 -27.36 -1.12
CA ASP A 90 -16.44 -27.72 -0.82
C ASP A 90 -15.47 -27.38 -1.97
N SER A 91 -15.94 -27.42 -3.21
CA SER A 91 -15.15 -27.11 -4.40
C SER A 91 -15.16 -25.64 -4.80
N ALA A 92 -16.02 -24.80 -4.20
CA ALA A 92 -16.08 -23.38 -4.51
C ALA A 92 -14.72 -22.68 -4.27
N ALA A 93 -14.12 -22.09 -5.30
CA ALA A 93 -12.79 -21.50 -5.23
C ALA A 93 -12.79 -20.07 -4.66
N THR A 94 -13.95 -19.40 -4.70
CA THR A 94 -14.09 -18.01 -4.29
C THR A 94 -15.30 -17.81 -3.37
N LEU A 95 -15.26 -16.71 -2.60
CA LEU A 95 -16.39 -16.32 -1.77
C LEU A 95 -17.65 -16.05 -2.61
N ALA A 96 -17.49 -15.47 -3.81
CA ALA A 96 -18.61 -15.20 -4.71
C ALA A 96 -19.30 -16.48 -5.17
N GLU A 97 -18.55 -17.52 -5.54
CA GLU A 97 -19.10 -18.82 -5.89
C GLU A 97 -19.81 -19.48 -4.71
N LEU A 98 -19.23 -19.39 -3.52
CA LEU A 98 -19.83 -19.90 -2.28
C LEU A 98 -21.16 -19.19 -1.94
N GLU A 99 -21.18 -17.86 -2.03
CA GLU A 99 -22.39 -17.06 -1.77
C GLU A 99 -23.48 -17.30 -2.83
N ASP A 100 -23.12 -17.54 -4.09
CA ASP A 100 -24.09 -17.92 -5.13
C ASP A 100 -24.75 -19.29 -4.81
N LEU A 101 -23.98 -20.29 -4.35
CA LEU A 101 -24.50 -21.59 -3.92
C LEU A 101 -25.39 -21.47 -2.67
N TYR A 102 -25.06 -20.58 -1.76
CA TYR A 102 -25.84 -20.33 -0.54
C TYR A 102 -27.10 -19.49 -0.80
N ARG A 103 -27.15 -18.74 -1.86
CA ARG A 103 -28.19 -17.73 -2.15
C ARG A 103 -29.64 -18.26 -2.08
N PRO A 104 -29.99 -19.45 -2.62
CA PRO A 104 -31.34 -20.03 -2.52
C PRO A 104 -31.77 -20.36 -1.08
N TYR A 105 -30.81 -20.57 -0.16
CA TYR A 105 -31.02 -21.00 1.22
C TYR A 105 -30.88 -19.85 2.23
N LYS A 106 -30.38 -18.71 1.77
CA LYS A 106 -30.16 -17.54 2.63
C LYS A 106 -31.49 -16.94 3.06
N PRO A 107 -31.71 -16.68 4.37
CA PRO A 107 -32.89 -15.97 4.82
C PRO A 107 -33.05 -14.65 4.10
N LYS A 108 -34.15 -14.49 3.40
CA LYS A 108 -34.45 -13.26 2.63
C LYS A 108 -35.42 -12.38 3.41
N ARG A 109 -35.29 -11.07 3.21
CA ARG A 109 -36.34 -10.14 3.61
C ARG A 109 -37.58 -10.42 2.75
N ARG A 110 -38.77 -9.94 3.19
CA ARG A 110 -40.04 -10.11 2.47
C ARG A 110 -39.94 -9.66 1.01
N THR A 111 -39.83 -10.64 0.09
CA THR A 111 -39.76 -10.43 -1.36
C THR A 111 -41.12 -10.67 -1.99
N ARG A 112 -41.32 -10.26 -3.27
CA ARG A 112 -42.53 -10.60 -4.01
C ARG A 112 -42.73 -12.12 -4.08
N ALA A 113 -41.67 -12.85 -4.34
CA ALA A 113 -41.68 -14.30 -4.39
C ALA A 113 -42.03 -14.93 -3.02
N SER A 114 -41.45 -14.42 -1.91
CA SER A 114 -41.79 -14.94 -0.58
C SER A 114 -43.25 -14.68 -0.22
N MET A 115 -43.79 -13.49 -0.58
CA MET A 115 -45.23 -13.20 -0.42
C MET A 115 -46.11 -14.11 -1.27
N ALA A 116 -45.69 -14.45 -2.49
CA ALA A 116 -46.42 -15.37 -3.35
C ALA A 116 -46.38 -16.80 -2.80
N LYS A 117 -45.26 -17.23 -2.19
CA LYS A 117 -45.17 -18.51 -1.50
C LYS A 117 -46.08 -18.60 -0.26
N GLU A 118 -46.15 -17.53 0.53
CA GLU A 118 -47.09 -17.42 1.66
C GLU A 118 -48.56 -17.57 1.21
N LYS A 119 -48.87 -17.13 0.00
CA LYS A 119 -50.20 -17.30 -0.62
C LYS A 119 -50.44 -18.70 -1.19
N GLY A 120 -49.46 -19.61 -1.11
CA GLY A 120 -49.57 -20.98 -1.60
C GLY A 120 -49.37 -21.18 -3.09
N LEU A 121 -48.69 -20.23 -3.77
CA LEU A 121 -48.48 -20.27 -5.22
C LEU A 121 -47.22 -21.02 -5.67
N GLU A 122 -46.44 -21.56 -4.74
CA GLU A 122 -45.21 -22.32 -5.04
C GLU A 122 -45.46 -23.54 -5.92
N PRO A 123 -46.48 -24.41 -5.67
CA PRO A 123 -46.76 -25.56 -6.54
C PRO A 123 -47.15 -25.15 -7.97
N LEU A 124 -47.86 -24.03 -8.14
CA LEU A 124 -48.18 -23.50 -9.48
C LEU A 124 -46.89 -23.05 -10.21
N ALA A 125 -45.98 -22.36 -9.52
CA ALA A 125 -44.72 -21.95 -10.06
C ALA A 125 -43.83 -23.14 -10.47
N GLU A 126 -43.76 -24.18 -9.63
CA GLU A 126 -43.05 -25.45 -9.91
C GLU A 126 -43.62 -26.17 -11.14
N LEU A 127 -44.96 -26.33 -11.22
CA LEU A 127 -45.63 -26.94 -12.36
C LEU A 127 -45.33 -26.25 -13.67
N LEU A 128 -45.44 -24.91 -13.70
CA LEU A 128 -45.21 -24.11 -14.91
C LEU A 128 -43.73 -24.04 -15.28
N PHE A 129 -42.83 -24.00 -14.30
CA PHE A 129 -41.40 -23.96 -14.53
C PHE A 129 -40.81 -25.29 -15.02
N ALA A 130 -41.38 -26.42 -14.54
CA ALA A 130 -40.97 -27.75 -15.01
C ALA A 130 -41.28 -27.99 -16.50
N GLN A 131 -42.26 -27.28 -17.07
CA GLN A 131 -42.61 -27.31 -18.49
C GLN A 131 -42.74 -28.73 -19.06
N GLY A 132 -43.32 -29.65 -18.28
CA GLY A 132 -43.51 -31.03 -18.68
C GLY A 132 -44.40 -31.18 -19.92
N ARG A 133 -44.43 -32.40 -20.52
CA ARG A 133 -45.25 -32.67 -21.72
C ARG A 133 -46.74 -32.45 -21.49
N ASP A 134 -47.22 -32.74 -20.26
CA ASP A 134 -48.63 -32.61 -19.87
C ASP A 134 -48.91 -31.29 -19.13
N CYS A 135 -48.02 -30.30 -19.27
CA CYS A 135 -48.20 -28.99 -18.66
C CYS A 135 -49.48 -28.35 -19.22
N PRO A 136 -50.42 -27.95 -18.36
CA PRO A 136 -51.64 -27.27 -18.80
C PRO A 136 -51.36 -25.85 -19.31
N GLU A 137 -52.32 -25.23 -19.97
CA GLU A 137 -52.22 -23.79 -20.28
C GLU A 137 -52.12 -23.00 -18.96
N PRO A 138 -51.21 -22.02 -18.85
CA PRO A 138 -50.97 -21.27 -17.63
C PRO A 138 -52.23 -20.71 -16.96
N MET A 139 -53.14 -20.17 -17.73
CA MET A 139 -54.42 -19.67 -17.20
C MET A 139 -55.33 -20.73 -16.63
N GLU A 140 -55.36 -21.90 -17.26
CA GLU A 140 -56.15 -23.05 -16.76
C GLU A 140 -55.54 -23.59 -15.45
N ALA A 141 -54.22 -23.69 -15.42
CA ALA A 141 -53.49 -24.10 -14.20
C ALA A 141 -53.78 -23.13 -13.04
N ALA A 142 -53.67 -21.83 -13.29
CA ALA A 142 -53.83 -20.79 -12.30
C ALA A 142 -55.22 -20.70 -11.69
N ALA A 143 -56.26 -21.06 -12.45
CA ALA A 143 -57.63 -21.09 -11.95
C ALA A 143 -57.83 -21.96 -10.71
N ASN A 144 -57.02 -23.01 -10.57
CA ASN A 144 -57.05 -23.92 -9.41
C ASN A 144 -56.41 -23.33 -8.14
N TYR A 145 -55.73 -22.17 -8.22
CA TYR A 145 -55.03 -21.49 -7.16
C TYR A 145 -55.68 -20.18 -6.72
N ILE A 146 -56.91 -19.93 -7.18
CA ILE A 146 -57.71 -18.78 -6.73
C ILE A 146 -58.13 -19.06 -5.28
N ASP A 147 -57.71 -18.18 -4.35
CA ASP A 147 -58.01 -18.26 -2.94
C ASP A 147 -58.11 -16.85 -2.35
N ALA A 148 -59.33 -16.35 -2.22
CA ALA A 148 -59.60 -14.99 -1.74
C ALA A 148 -59.14 -14.81 -0.27
N GLU A 149 -59.17 -15.88 0.56
CA GLU A 149 -58.71 -15.82 1.94
C GLU A 149 -57.18 -15.61 2.03
N LYS A 150 -56.47 -16.15 1.07
CA LYS A 150 -55.00 -15.93 0.93
C LYS A 150 -54.65 -14.70 0.09
N GLY A 151 -55.66 -13.95 -0.35
CA GLY A 151 -55.45 -12.72 -1.15
C GLY A 151 -55.03 -13.01 -2.58
N VAL A 152 -55.58 -14.07 -3.19
CA VAL A 152 -55.50 -14.38 -4.63
C VAL A 152 -56.89 -14.40 -5.19
N SER A 153 -57.34 -13.34 -5.78
CA SER A 153 -58.73 -13.16 -6.22
C SER A 153 -58.96 -13.58 -7.67
N THR A 154 -57.91 -13.59 -8.51
CA THR A 154 -57.99 -13.91 -9.95
C THR A 154 -56.88 -14.86 -10.38
N ALA A 155 -57.04 -15.52 -11.53
CA ALA A 155 -56.02 -16.36 -12.14
C ALA A 155 -54.79 -15.53 -12.57
N GLU A 156 -54.98 -14.29 -12.97
CA GLU A 156 -53.89 -13.35 -13.32
C GLU A 156 -53.02 -13.02 -12.09
N GLU A 157 -53.65 -12.83 -10.93
CA GLU A 157 -52.89 -12.63 -9.66
C GLU A 157 -52.12 -13.89 -9.26
N ALA A 158 -52.71 -15.08 -9.48
CA ALA A 158 -51.97 -16.33 -9.26
C ALA A 158 -50.77 -16.50 -10.18
N LEU A 159 -50.95 -16.16 -11.48
CA LEU A 159 -49.85 -16.17 -12.46
C LEU A 159 -48.77 -15.13 -12.13
N ALA A 160 -49.16 -13.93 -11.73
CA ALA A 160 -48.21 -12.88 -11.35
C ALA A 160 -47.35 -13.38 -10.16
N GLY A 161 -47.93 -14.01 -9.14
CA GLY A 161 -47.21 -14.59 -8.04
C GLY A 161 -46.31 -15.77 -8.44
N ALA A 162 -46.80 -16.64 -9.31
CA ALA A 162 -45.99 -17.74 -9.85
C ALA A 162 -44.82 -17.25 -10.68
N SER A 163 -45.01 -16.17 -11.49
CA SER A 163 -43.97 -15.53 -12.24
C SER A 163 -42.87 -14.91 -11.34
N ASP A 164 -43.27 -14.25 -10.23
CA ASP A 164 -42.33 -13.73 -9.25
C ASP A 164 -41.47 -14.83 -8.59
N ILE A 165 -42.09 -15.99 -8.29
CA ILE A 165 -41.36 -17.15 -7.74
C ILE A 165 -40.37 -17.70 -8.79
N ILE A 166 -40.80 -17.90 -10.03
CA ILE A 166 -39.93 -18.38 -11.13
C ILE A 166 -38.79 -17.39 -11.38
N ALA A 167 -39.08 -16.11 -11.42
CA ALA A 167 -38.06 -15.08 -11.62
C ALA A 167 -36.99 -15.10 -10.50
N GLU A 168 -37.40 -15.25 -9.24
CA GLU A 168 -36.47 -15.39 -8.13
C GLU A 168 -35.66 -16.68 -8.22
N THR A 169 -36.28 -17.81 -8.58
CA THR A 169 -35.59 -19.09 -8.79
C THR A 169 -34.52 -19.00 -9.87
N ILE A 170 -34.82 -18.37 -11.00
CA ILE A 170 -33.86 -18.10 -12.08
C ILE A 170 -32.72 -17.18 -11.59
N SER A 171 -33.07 -16.16 -10.82
CA SER A 171 -32.11 -15.20 -10.27
C SER A 171 -31.14 -15.81 -9.25
N ASP A 172 -31.57 -16.85 -8.55
CA ASP A 172 -30.77 -17.54 -7.53
C ASP A 172 -29.95 -18.71 -8.08
N ASP A 173 -30.11 -19.04 -9.36
CA ASP A 173 -29.35 -20.12 -9.99
C ASP A 173 -27.86 -19.73 -10.13
N ALA A 174 -27.00 -20.43 -9.39
CA ALA A 174 -25.57 -20.17 -9.36
C ALA A 174 -24.89 -20.35 -10.73
N ALA A 175 -25.35 -21.29 -11.56
CA ALA A 175 -24.77 -21.55 -12.88
C ALA A 175 -25.13 -20.43 -13.86
N LEU A 176 -26.37 -19.93 -13.81
CA LEU A 176 -26.81 -18.78 -14.62
C LEU A 176 -26.08 -17.49 -14.20
N ARG A 177 -25.95 -17.24 -12.92
CA ARG A 177 -25.20 -16.09 -12.40
C ARG A 177 -23.75 -16.14 -12.86
N ARG A 178 -23.07 -17.27 -12.75
CA ARG A 178 -21.69 -17.45 -13.22
C ARG A 178 -21.55 -17.16 -14.71
N ARG A 179 -22.44 -17.71 -15.54
CA ARG A 179 -22.44 -17.46 -17.01
C ARG A 179 -22.67 -16.00 -17.35
N LEU A 180 -23.60 -15.32 -16.67
CA LEU A 180 -23.85 -13.88 -16.89
C LEU A 180 -22.69 -13.02 -16.43
N ARG A 181 -22.05 -13.37 -15.30
CA ARG A 181 -20.84 -12.69 -14.81
C ARG A 181 -19.68 -12.81 -15.82
N GLU A 182 -19.48 -13.99 -16.39
CA GLU A 182 -18.51 -14.21 -17.46
C GLU A 182 -18.84 -13.39 -18.72
N LEU A 183 -20.11 -13.32 -19.08
CA LEU A 183 -20.57 -12.50 -20.21
C LEU A 183 -20.34 -11.01 -19.97
N ILE A 184 -20.65 -10.50 -18.79
CA ILE A 184 -20.38 -9.11 -18.39
C ILE A 184 -18.87 -8.83 -18.48
N ARG A 185 -18.02 -9.71 -17.93
CA ARG A 185 -16.58 -9.54 -17.95
C ARG A 185 -16.01 -9.52 -19.36
N ARG A 186 -16.60 -10.30 -20.29
CA ARG A 186 -16.14 -10.43 -21.67
C ARG A 186 -16.63 -9.30 -22.58
N SER A 187 -17.89 -8.90 -22.45
CA SER A 187 -18.58 -7.99 -23.39
C SER A 187 -19.28 -6.81 -22.74
N GLY A 188 -19.28 -6.72 -21.40
CA GLY A 188 -19.83 -5.56 -20.70
C GLY A 188 -19.02 -4.30 -20.99
N VAL A 189 -19.73 -3.17 -21.09
CA VAL A 189 -19.15 -1.85 -21.36
C VAL A 189 -19.53 -0.90 -20.23
N LEU A 190 -18.54 -0.31 -19.58
CA LEU A 190 -18.77 0.76 -18.61
C LEU A 190 -18.85 2.09 -19.37
N ARG A 191 -19.96 2.79 -19.19
CA ARG A 191 -20.19 4.12 -19.76
C ARG A 191 -20.33 5.18 -18.69
N SER A 192 -19.90 6.37 -19.04
CA SER A 192 -20.06 7.55 -18.23
C SER A 192 -20.55 8.72 -19.06
N GLN A 193 -21.45 9.49 -18.50
CA GLN A 193 -22.01 10.71 -19.08
C GLN A 193 -21.89 11.84 -18.05
N ASN A 194 -21.82 13.07 -18.53
CA ASN A 194 -21.91 14.22 -17.65
C ASN A 194 -23.30 14.28 -16.98
N ALA A 195 -23.31 14.47 -15.68
CA ALA A 195 -24.54 14.66 -14.89
C ALA A 195 -24.89 16.14 -14.72
N LYS A 196 -23.94 17.05 -15.01
CA LYS A 196 -24.07 18.50 -14.95
C LYS A 196 -23.47 19.12 -16.21
N GLU A 197 -23.97 20.27 -16.64
CA GLU A 197 -23.43 21.01 -17.78
C GLU A 197 -22.15 21.79 -17.47
N GLU A 198 -21.76 21.87 -16.20
CA GLU A 198 -20.53 22.54 -15.72
C GLU A 198 -19.26 21.81 -16.17
N ASP A 199 -18.25 22.56 -16.57
CA ASP A 199 -16.93 21.99 -16.84
C ASP A 199 -16.26 21.55 -15.53
N SER A 200 -15.59 20.42 -15.53
CA SER A 200 -14.95 19.85 -14.36
C SER A 200 -13.65 19.13 -14.71
N VAL A 201 -12.89 18.76 -13.68
CA VAL A 201 -11.70 17.91 -13.82
C VAL A 201 -12.00 16.54 -14.44
N TYR A 202 -13.27 16.14 -14.48
CA TYR A 202 -13.75 14.88 -15.07
C TYR A 202 -14.11 14.97 -16.54
N ARG A 203 -13.83 16.07 -17.23
CA ARG A 203 -14.17 16.30 -18.65
C ARG A 203 -13.73 15.16 -19.58
N LEU A 204 -12.60 14.51 -19.29
CA LEU A 204 -12.12 13.36 -20.06
C LEU A 204 -13.04 12.13 -19.98
N TYR A 205 -13.92 12.10 -18.99
CA TYR A 205 -14.89 11.03 -18.76
C TYR A 205 -16.31 11.40 -19.21
N TYR A 206 -16.53 12.57 -19.80
CA TYR A 206 -17.80 12.93 -20.43
C TYR A 206 -17.93 12.13 -21.73
N GLY A 207 -18.94 11.26 -21.82
CA GLY A 207 -19.08 10.36 -22.96
C GLY A 207 -18.06 9.19 -23.02
N PHE A 208 -17.43 8.87 -21.90
CA PHE A 208 -16.50 7.74 -21.81
C PHE A 208 -17.23 6.42 -22.03
N SER A 209 -16.59 5.50 -22.75
CA SER A 209 -17.11 4.15 -23.03
C SER A 209 -15.95 3.18 -23.20
N GLN A 210 -15.88 2.16 -22.35
CA GLN A 210 -14.82 1.16 -22.42
C GLN A 210 -15.29 -0.20 -21.94
N ASN A 211 -14.78 -1.28 -22.59
CA ASN A 211 -15.06 -2.64 -22.17
C ASN A 211 -14.49 -2.90 -20.77
N VAL A 212 -15.27 -3.59 -19.92
CA VAL A 212 -14.90 -3.93 -18.54
C VAL A 212 -13.52 -4.58 -18.42
N SER A 213 -13.20 -5.50 -19.37
CA SER A 213 -11.91 -6.20 -19.35
C SER A 213 -10.68 -5.34 -19.66
N ARG A 214 -10.89 -4.12 -20.16
CA ARG A 214 -9.81 -3.19 -20.54
C ARG A 214 -9.69 -1.98 -19.62
N LEU A 215 -10.57 -1.87 -18.64
CA LEU A 215 -10.57 -0.76 -17.70
C LEU A 215 -9.28 -0.77 -16.84
N GLN A 216 -8.69 0.41 -16.70
CA GLN A 216 -7.54 0.62 -15.83
C GLN A 216 -8.00 1.11 -14.46
N GLY A 217 -7.25 0.79 -13.41
CA GLY A 217 -7.61 1.13 -12.03
C GLY A 217 -7.86 2.63 -11.84
N HIS A 218 -6.98 3.50 -12.38
CA HIS A 218 -7.14 4.95 -12.27
C HIS A 218 -8.42 5.48 -12.94
N GLN A 219 -8.88 4.83 -14.04
CA GLN A 219 -10.14 5.17 -14.70
C GLN A 219 -11.33 4.84 -13.82
N VAL A 220 -11.32 3.65 -13.19
CA VAL A 220 -12.37 3.22 -12.25
C VAL A 220 -12.47 4.20 -11.07
N LEU A 221 -11.32 4.56 -10.46
CA LEU A 221 -11.28 5.49 -9.33
C LEU A 221 -11.77 6.90 -9.73
N ALA A 222 -11.37 7.39 -10.91
CA ALA A 222 -11.84 8.67 -11.43
C ALA A 222 -13.35 8.68 -11.66
N LEU A 223 -13.89 7.62 -12.29
CA LEU A 223 -15.32 7.45 -12.52
C LEU A 223 -16.11 7.42 -11.22
N ASN A 224 -15.64 6.64 -10.22
CA ASN A 224 -16.29 6.53 -8.92
C ASN A 224 -16.29 7.87 -8.16
N ARG A 225 -15.17 8.61 -8.17
CA ARG A 225 -15.10 9.94 -7.55
C ARG A 225 -16.00 10.94 -8.26
N GLY A 226 -15.97 10.99 -9.59
CA GLY A 226 -16.81 11.89 -10.37
C GLY A 226 -18.31 11.62 -10.18
N GLU A 227 -18.71 10.35 -10.03
CA GLU A 227 -20.09 9.96 -9.69
C GLU A 227 -20.46 10.38 -8.26
N LYS A 228 -19.57 10.12 -7.27
CA LYS A 228 -19.75 10.52 -5.87
C LYS A 228 -19.91 12.04 -5.71
N GLU A 229 -19.16 12.82 -6.49
CA GLU A 229 -19.23 14.29 -6.50
C GLU A 229 -20.39 14.83 -7.37
N GLY A 230 -21.13 13.93 -8.06
CA GLY A 230 -22.31 14.27 -8.86
C GLY A 230 -22.00 14.95 -10.20
N PHE A 231 -20.79 14.80 -10.72
CA PHE A 231 -20.40 15.27 -12.06
C PHE A 231 -20.62 14.23 -13.15
N LEU A 232 -20.57 12.96 -12.79
CA LEU A 232 -20.72 11.85 -13.72
C LEU A 232 -21.92 10.97 -13.33
N LYS A 233 -22.54 10.37 -14.34
CA LYS A 233 -23.47 9.27 -14.22
C LYS A 233 -22.84 8.06 -14.88
N VAL A 234 -22.55 7.01 -14.10
CA VAL A 234 -21.86 5.81 -14.55
C VAL A 234 -22.82 4.64 -14.61
N SER A 235 -22.83 3.90 -15.72
CA SER A 235 -23.66 2.72 -15.94
C SER A 235 -22.88 1.59 -16.61
N LEU A 236 -23.25 0.37 -16.27
CA LEU A 236 -22.78 -0.82 -16.99
C LEU A 236 -23.81 -1.15 -18.08
N GLU A 237 -23.36 -1.38 -19.29
CA GLU A 237 -24.18 -1.82 -20.41
C GLU A 237 -23.75 -3.23 -20.85
N LEU A 238 -24.74 -4.05 -21.14
CA LEU A 238 -24.57 -5.38 -21.72
C LEU A 238 -25.61 -5.54 -22.82
N ASP A 239 -25.28 -6.20 -23.91
CA ASP A 239 -26.26 -6.56 -24.94
C ASP A 239 -27.35 -7.43 -24.30
N ARG A 240 -28.55 -6.81 -24.13
CA ARG A 240 -29.71 -7.42 -23.49
C ARG A 240 -30.18 -8.65 -24.26
N ASP A 241 -30.18 -8.60 -25.60
CA ASP A 241 -30.66 -9.72 -26.39
C ASP A 241 -29.74 -10.92 -26.30
N MET A 242 -28.44 -10.70 -26.25
CA MET A 242 -27.45 -11.77 -26.03
C MET A 242 -27.65 -12.42 -24.66
N ALA A 243 -27.82 -11.62 -23.61
CA ALA A 243 -28.06 -12.11 -22.25
C ALA A 243 -29.38 -12.90 -22.14
N LEU A 244 -30.46 -12.36 -22.69
CA LEU A 244 -31.76 -13.04 -22.71
C LEU A 244 -31.74 -14.32 -23.55
N GLN A 245 -31.01 -14.34 -24.66
CA GLN A 245 -30.86 -15.56 -25.47
C GLN A 245 -30.16 -16.66 -24.66
N MET A 246 -29.13 -16.30 -23.89
CA MET A 246 -28.44 -17.25 -23.01
C MET A 246 -29.39 -17.80 -21.93
N LEU A 247 -30.15 -16.93 -21.25
CA LEU A 247 -31.12 -17.34 -20.24
C LEU A 247 -32.24 -18.23 -20.82
N ARG A 248 -32.84 -17.79 -21.92
CA ARG A 248 -33.89 -18.56 -22.61
C ARG A 248 -33.43 -19.98 -22.98
N ARG A 249 -32.21 -20.12 -23.50
CA ARG A 249 -31.65 -21.45 -23.84
C ARG A 249 -31.47 -22.35 -22.61
N ALA A 250 -31.32 -21.77 -21.43
CA ALA A 250 -31.13 -22.52 -20.20
C ALA A 250 -32.43 -22.92 -19.53
N VAL A 251 -33.47 -22.06 -19.58
CA VAL A 251 -34.68 -22.25 -18.76
C VAL A 251 -35.97 -22.48 -19.55
N VAL A 252 -35.99 -22.22 -20.86
CA VAL A 252 -37.20 -22.35 -21.68
C VAL A 252 -37.17 -23.65 -22.48
N VAL A 253 -38.21 -24.46 -22.33
CA VAL A 253 -38.39 -25.74 -23.08
C VAL A 253 -39.25 -25.44 -24.32
N PRO A 254 -38.66 -25.60 -25.52
CA PRO A 254 -39.40 -25.37 -26.77
C PRO A 254 -40.61 -26.31 -26.90
N GLY A 255 -41.76 -25.77 -27.32
CA GLY A 255 -42.97 -26.56 -27.50
C GLY A 255 -43.83 -26.79 -26.25
N SER A 256 -43.39 -26.36 -25.07
CA SER A 256 -44.23 -26.39 -23.87
C SER A 256 -45.35 -25.31 -23.94
N ARG A 257 -46.55 -25.62 -23.42
CA ARG A 257 -47.63 -24.64 -23.27
C ARG A 257 -47.26 -23.47 -22.36
N ALA A 258 -46.42 -23.71 -21.35
CA ALA A 258 -45.89 -22.69 -20.45
C ALA A 258 -44.68 -21.90 -21.03
N MET A 259 -44.22 -22.19 -22.27
CA MET A 259 -43.06 -21.60 -22.87
C MET A 259 -43.04 -20.07 -22.85
N ALA A 260 -44.16 -19.47 -23.26
CA ALA A 260 -44.28 -18.00 -23.33
C ALA A 260 -44.26 -17.37 -21.92
N PHE A 261 -44.88 -18.03 -20.95
CA PHE A 261 -44.92 -17.58 -19.57
C PHE A 261 -43.54 -17.65 -18.90
N VAL A 262 -42.82 -18.78 -19.01
CA VAL A 262 -41.48 -18.94 -18.46
C VAL A 262 -40.49 -17.99 -19.14
N ARG A 263 -40.67 -17.75 -20.45
CA ARG A 263 -39.85 -16.75 -21.16
C ARG A 263 -40.04 -15.35 -20.58
N ALA A 264 -41.30 -14.93 -20.34
CA ALA A 264 -41.58 -13.64 -19.72
C ALA A 264 -41.03 -13.52 -18.31
N ALA A 265 -41.14 -14.61 -17.50
CA ALA A 265 -40.57 -14.66 -16.17
C ALA A 265 -39.02 -14.59 -16.21
N ALA A 266 -38.36 -15.19 -17.21
CA ALA A 266 -36.91 -15.09 -17.39
C ALA A 266 -36.45 -13.68 -17.80
N GLU A 267 -37.25 -12.97 -18.59
CA GLU A 267 -36.99 -11.57 -18.95
C GLU A 267 -37.13 -10.65 -17.72
N ASP A 268 -38.18 -10.83 -16.91
CA ASP A 268 -38.34 -10.13 -15.63
C ASP A 268 -37.19 -10.45 -14.64
N ALA A 269 -36.79 -11.75 -14.54
CA ALA A 269 -35.65 -12.14 -13.74
C ALA A 269 -34.35 -11.39 -14.13
N TYR A 270 -34.11 -11.26 -15.42
CA TYR A 270 -32.95 -10.52 -15.92
C TYR A 270 -33.03 -9.04 -15.59
N ASP A 271 -34.11 -8.37 -16.01
CA ASP A 271 -34.20 -6.91 -15.92
C ASP A 271 -34.30 -6.41 -14.47
N ARG A 272 -35.02 -7.12 -13.61
CA ARG A 272 -35.31 -6.69 -12.25
C ARG A 272 -34.34 -7.25 -11.19
N LEU A 273 -33.82 -8.46 -11.37
CA LEU A 273 -33.08 -9.16 -10.32
C LEU A 273 -31.62 -9.42 -10.68
N LEU A 274 -31.36 -10.10 -11.81
CA LEU A 274 -30.03 -10.56 -12.21
C LEU A 274 -29.11 -9.42 -12.59
N PHE A 275 -29.47 -8.64 -13.64
CA PHE A 275 -28.61 -7.62 -14.16
C PHE A 275 -28.29 -6.52 -13.15
N PRO A 276 -29.25 -5.94 -12.40
CA PRO A 276 -28.94 -4.95 -11.37
C PRO A 276 -28.08 -5.48 -10.22
N SER A 277 -28.20 -6.77 -9.90
CA SER A 277 -27.37 -7.43 -8.90
C SER A 277 -25.94 -7.62 -9.39
N LEU A 278 -25.76 -8.12 -10.62
CA LEU A 278 -24.46 -8.38 -11.24
C LEU A 278 -23.74 -7.10 -11.66
N GLU A 279 -24.48 -6.04 -12.04
CA GLU A 279 -23.91 -4.72 -12.25
C GLU A 279 -23.24 -4.18 -10.99
N ARG A 280 -23.94 -4.21 -9.84
CA ARG A 280 -23.37 -3.79 -8.55
C ARG A 280 -22.15 -4.64 -8.17
N GLU A 281 -22.26 -5.96 -8.35
CA GLU A 281 -21.15 -6.89 -8.09
C GLU A 281 -19.94 -6.55 -8.97
N CYS A 282 -20.15 -6.41 -10.28
CA CYS A 282 -19.08 -6.04 -11.22
C CYS A 282 -18.41 -4.71 -10.87
N ARG A 283 -19.20 -3.69 -10.51
CA ARG A 283 -18.66 -2.39 -10.10
C ARG A 283 -17.90 -2.47 -8.78
N THR A 284 -18.34 -3.30 -7.83
CA THR A 284 -17.63 -3.58 -6.58
C THR A 284 -16.30 -4.25 -6.87
N ASP A 285 -16.28 -5.33 -7.65
CA ASP A 285 -15.06 -6.05 -8.04
C ASP A 285 -14.04 -5.14 -8.75
N LEU A 286 -14.53 -4.27 -9.66
CA LEU A 286 -13.68 -3.29 -10.34
C LEU A 286 -13.07 -2.29 -9.36
N THR A 287 -13.87 -1.82 -8.41
CA THR A 287 -13.43 -0.87 -7.38
C THR A 287 -12.40 -1.51 -6.44
N GLU A 288 -12.66 -2.72 -5.96
CA GLU A 288 -11.73 -3.46 -5.08
C GLU A 288 -10.37 -3.68 -5.75
N LYS A 289 -10.37 -4.14 -7.01
CA LYS A 289 -9.12 -4.30 -7.79
C LYS A 289 -8.40 -2.99 -8.03
N ALA A 290 -9.14 -1.92 -8.32
CA ALA A 290 -8.55 -0.60 -8.51
C ALA A 290 -7.94 -0.05 -7.22
N CYS A 291 -8.61 -0.24 -6.08
CA CYS A 291 -8.11 0.13 -4.76
C CYS A 291 -6.86 -0.70 -4.39
N GLU A 292 -6.89 -2.01 -4.59
CA GLU A 292 -5.73 -2.88 -4.33
C GLU A 292 -4.50 -2.43 -5.12
N GLY A 293 -4.66 -2.20 -6.43
CA GLY A 293 -3.59 -1.69 -7.28
C GLY A 293 -3.07 -0.32 -6.84
N ALA A 294 -3.97 0.61 -6.50
CA ALA A 294 -3.59 1.94 -6.03
C ALA A 294 -2.87 1.89 -4.67
N ILE A 295 -3.36 1.09 -3.72
CA ILE A 295 -2.71 0.90 -2.41
C ILE A 295 -1.31 0.30 -2.58
N GLY A 296 -1.16 -0.67 -3.50
CA GLY A 296 0.16 -1.23 -3.85
C GLY A 296 1.12 -0.17 -4.38
N GLN A 297 0.63 0.73 -5.26
CA GLN A 297 1.43 1.84 -5.76
C GLN A 297 1.79 2.85 -4.66
N PHE A 298 0.86 3.16 -3.74
CA PHE A 298 1.13 4.05 -2.60
C PHE A 298 2.18 3.44 -1.66
N ALA A 299 2.12 2.15 -1.41
CA ALA A 299 3.15 1.42 -0.65
C ALA A 299 4.52 1.52 -1.35
N ALA A 300 4.57 1.33 -2.67
CA ALA A 300 5.79 1.46 -3.46
C ALA A 300 6.35 2.89 -3.44
N ASN A 301 5.51 3.92 -3.44
CA ASN A 301 5.93 5.32 -3.36
C ASN A 301 6.38 5.73 -1.95
N LEU A 302 5.80 5.15 -0.89
CA LEU A 302 6.17 5.45 0.50
C LEU A 302 7.56 4.91 0.84
N ARG A 303 7.92 3.72 0.39
CA ARG A 303 9.17 3.05 0.73
C ARG A 303 10.43 3.89 0.45
N PRO A 304 10.62 4.48 -0.75
CA PRO A 304 11.78 5.32 -1.03
C PRO A 304 11.81 6.61 -0.22
N LEU A 305 10.66 7.18 0.11
CA LEU A 305 10.59 8.37 0.99
C LEU A 305 11.14 8.06 2.39
N LEU A 306 10.80 6.89 2.93
CA LEU A 306 11.30 6.44 4.24
C LEU A 306 12.79 6.06 4.18
N LEU A 307 13.25 5.48 3.07
CA LEU A 307 14.63 5.02 2.87
C LEU A 307 15.54 6.09 2.28
N GLN A 308 15.06 7.34 2.12
CA GLN A 308 15.91 8.43 1.64
C GLN A 308 17.16 8.55 2.53
N PRO A 309 18.39 8.62 1.94
CA PRO A 309 19.61 8.74 2.69
C PRO A 309 19.61 9.94 3.62
N PRO A 310 19.98 9.76 4.89
CA PRO A 310 20.00 10.84 5.88
C PRO A 310 21.24 11.74 5.68
N VAL A 311 21.09 13.02 6.02
CA VAL A 311 22.20 13.99 6.12
C VAL A 311 22.59 14.12 7.59
N LYS A 312 23.28 13.08 8.11
CA LYS A 312 23.62 12.98 9.53
C LYS A 312 24.74 13.93 9.96
N GLY A 313 24.75 14.29 11.23
CA GLY A 313 25.88 14.94 11.87
C GLY A 313 26.06 16.43 11.53
N LYS A 314 25.01 17.09 10.97
CA LYS A 314 25.05 18.45 10.49
C LYS A 314 24.04 19.35 11.22
N VAL A 315 24.45 20.58 11.55
CA VAL A 315 23.52 21.58 12.07
C VAL A 315 22.61 22.04 10.94
N THR A 316 21.31 21.89 11.15
CA THR A 316 20.31 22.11 10.09
C THR A 316 19.29 23.17 10.51
N MET A 317 18.97 24.08 9.58
CA MET A 317 17.90 25.05 9.74
C MET A 317 16.68 24.57 8.94
N GLY A 318 15.53 24.41 9.60
CA GLY A 318 14.24 24.10 8.97
C GLY A 318 13.44 25.36 8.74
N LEU A 319 12.90 25.52 7.54
CA LEU A 319 12.01 26.60 7.14
C LEU A 319 10.64 25.99 6.78
N ASP A 320 9.61 26.39 7.51
CA ASP A 320 8.21 26.08 7.23
C ASP A 320 7.55 27.29 6.56
N PRO A 321 7.39 27.29 5.22
CA PRO A 321 6.91 28.45 4.46
C PRO A 321 5.47 28.82 4.77
N GLY A 322 5.15 30.13 4.74
CA GLY A 322 3.77 30.60 4.92
C GLY A 322 3.59 32.06 4.57
N TYR A 323 2.49 32.39 3.85
CA TYR A 323 2.22 33.76 3.45
C TYR A 323 1.77 34.64 4.65
N ARG A 324 0.67 34.29 5.31
CA ARG A 324 0.02 35.15 6.31
C ARG A 324 0.72 35.16 7.66
N MET A 325 1.20 34.02 8.10
CA MET A 325 1.79 33.84 9.43
C MET A 325 3.32 33.88 9.42
N GLY A 326 3.92 34.25 8.29
CA GLY A 326 5.36 34.24 8.07
C GLY A 326 5.94 32.83 7.95
N CYS A 327 7.22 32.76 7.59
CA CYS A 327 8.00 31.54 7.57
C CYS A 327 8.52 31.23 8.97
N LYS A 328 8.24 30.04 9.50
CA LYS A 328 8.75 29.57 10.79
C LYS A 328 10.09 28.94 10.60
N VAL A 329 10.97 29.21 11.53
CA VAL A 329 12.38 28.82 11.48
C VAL A 329 12.71 28.04 12.75
N ALA A 330 13.38 26.90 12.57
CA ALA A 330 13.97 26.15 13.68
C ALA A 330 15.39 25.73 13.32
N VAL A 331 16.34 25.95 14.22
CA VAL A 331 17.71 25.45 14.08
C VAL A 331 17.88 24.27 15.00
N VAL A 332 18.32 23.13 14.44
CA VAL A 332 18.60 21.91 15.19
C VAL A 332 20.07 21.54 15.10
N ASP A 333 20.63 21.01 16.18
CA ASP A 333 22.00 20.51 16.20
C ASP A 333 22.15 19.16 15.45
N ALA A 334 23.35 18.63 15.41
CA ALA A 334 23.65 17.38 14.72
C ALA A 334 22.87 16.16 15.25
N THR A 335 22.28 16.26 16.44
CA THR A 335 21.44 15.21 17.07
C THR A 335 19.93 15.45 16.93
N GLY A 336 19.53 16.57 16.29
CA GLY A 336 18.14 16.97 16.14
C GLY A 336 17.57 17.73 17.35
N LYS A 337 18.40 18.13 18.32
CA LYS A 337 17.99 18.99 19.43
C LYS A 337 17.80 20.42 18.95
N VAL A 338 16.69 21.07 19.33
CA VAL A 338 16.42 22.46 18.96
C VAL A 338 17.38 23.39 19.69
N LEU A 339 18.08 24.22 18.94
CA LEU A 339 19.02 25.25 19.43
C LEU A 339 18.37 26.63 19.47
N ASP A 340 17.59 26.99 18.45
CA ASP A 340 16.97 28.29 18.32
C ASP A 340 15.72 28.24 17.44
N THR A 341 14.84 29.26 17.55
CA THR A 341 13.66 29.40 16.72
C THR A 341 13.42 30.86 16.36
N ALA A 342 12.82 31.12 15.20
CA ALA A 342 12.44 32.44 14.75
C ALA A 342 11.19 32.42 13.86
N VAL A 343 10.64 33.60 13.58
CA VAL A 343 9.60 33.79 12.55
C VAL A 343 10.04 34.95 11.67
N VAL A 344 10.07 34.73 10.35
CA VAL A 344 10.47 35.74 9.37
C VAL A 344 9.40 35.92 8.29
N TYR A 345 9.39 37.07 7.62
CA TYR A 345 8.31 37.43 6.69
C TYR A 345 8.85 37.75 5.30
N PRO A 346 9.33 36.76 4.52
CA PRO A 346 9.97 37.02 3.22
C PRO A 346 9.00 37.48 2.13
N THR A 347 7.69 37.36 2.33
CA THR A 347 6.65 37.65 1.33
C THR A 347 6.01 39.03 1.47
N TYR A 348 6.39 39.82 2.46
CA TYR A 348 5.79 41.13 2.78
C TYR A 348 6.55 42.34 2.14
N GLY A 349 7.34 42.10 1.11
CA GLY A 349 8.08 43.11 0.37
C GLY A 349 9.60 43.07 0.60
N GLU A 350 10.37 43.81 -0.20
CA GLU A 350 11.84 43.73 -0.22
C GLU A 350 12.50 44.12 1.11
N ARG A 351 11.89 45.04 1.88
CA ARG A 351 12.43 45.44 3.17
C ARG A 351 12.34 44.28 4.18
N GLN A 352 11.16 43.62 4.28
CA GLN A 352 10.96 42.50 5.19
C GLN A 352 11.77 41.27 4.75
N LYS A 353 11.93 41.07 3.44
CA LYS A 353 12.82 40.03 2.89
C LYS A 353 14.27 40.25 3.35
N LYS A 354 14.76 41.48 3.28
CA LYS A 354 16.12 41.82 3.75
C LYS A 354 16.26 41.61 5.26
N GLU A 355 15.29 42.09 6.05
CA GLU A 355 15.25 41.86 7.50
C GLU A 355 15.24 40.36 7.84
N ALA A 356 14.52 39.55 7.05
CA ALA A 356 14.50 38.10 7.18
C ALA A 356 15.90 37.49 6.89
N ILE A 357 16.54 37.89 5.82
CA ILE A 357 17.90 37.42 5.46
C ILE A 357 18.90 37.77 6.56
N ASP A 358 18.88 38.99 7.08
CA ASP A 358 19.76 39.43 8.17
C ASP A 358 19.54 38.61 9.45
N ALA A 359 18.29 38.33 9.79
CA ALA A 359 17.95 37.49 10.94
C ALA A 359 18.43 36.05 10.79
N LEU A 360 18.20 35.43 9.61
CA LEU A 360 18.65 34.09 9.33
C LEU A 360 20.20 34.00 9.27
N ALA A 361 20.88 35.01 8.71
CA ALA A 361 22.34 35.10 8.68
C ALA A 361 22.94 35.15 10.11
N ALA A 362 22.26 35.82 11.04
CA ALA A 362 22.65 35.82 12.45
C ALA A 362 22.55 34.43 13.08
N LEU A 363 21.47 33.69 12.79
CA LEU A 363 21.29 32.29 13.26
C LEU A 363 22.33 31.36 12.66
N VAL A 364 22.62 31.49 11.33
CA VAL A 364 23.64 30.70 10.64
C VAL A 364 25.00 30.87 11.31
N ARG A 365 25.42 32.08 11.57
CA ARG A 365 26.74 32.39 12.19
C ARG A 365 26.79 31.97 13.67
N ARG A 366 25.68 32.16 14.41
CA ARG A 366 25.60 31.80 15.83
C ARG A 366 25.73 30.31 16.07
N HIS A 367 25.07 29.51 15.23
CA HIS A 367 24.93 28.07 15.47
C HIS A 367 25.76 27.21 14.48
N GLY A 368 26.44 27.82 13.52
CA GLY A 368 27.22 27.09 12.52
C GLY A 368 26.35 26.24 11.61
N VAL A 369 25.23 26.76 11.13
CA VAL A 369 24.34 26.06 10.23
C VAL A 369 25.04 25.67 8.95
N GLU A 370 24.92 24.42 8.53
CA GLU A 370 25.52 23.89 7.30
C GLU A 370 24.48 23.63 6.21
N HIS A 371 23.24 23.24 6.61
CA HIS A 371 22.17 22.92 5.67
C HIS A 371 20.87 23.60 6.02
N ILE A 372 20.09 23.95 4.98
CA ILE A 372 18.74 24.51 5.10
C ILE A 372 17.75 23.53 4.50
N ALA A 373 16.78 23.08 5.29
CA ALA A 373 15.65 22.29 4.85
C ALA A 373 14.44 23.20 4.64
N ILE A 374 13.88 23.25 3.43
CA ILE A 374 12.73 24.11 3.10
C ILE A 374 11.52 23.22 2.83
N GLY A 375 10.42 23.43 3.53
CA GLY A 375 9.15 22.76 3.26
C GLY A 375 8.61 23.08 1.86
N ASN A 376 7.97 22.10 1.21
CA ASN A 376 7.45 22.25 -0.16
C ASN A 376 6.01 22.77 -0.25
N GLY A 377 5.50 23.40 0.80
CA GLY A 377 4.14 23.92 0.84
C GLY A 377 3.95 25.29 0.25
N THR A 378 2.89 25.96 0.70
CA THR A 378 2.53 27.30 0.24
C THR A 378 3.63 28.32 0.58
N ALA A 379 4.03 29.18 -0.36
CA ALA A 379 5.14 30.14 -0.26
C ALA A 379 6.55 29.51 -0.24
N SER A 380 6.70 28.24 -0.63
CA SER A 380 8.03 27.61 -0.70
C SER A 380 8.97 28.30 -1.69
N ARG A 381 8.45 28.83 -2.81
CA ARG A 381 9.22 29.53 -3.83
C ARG A 381 9.87 30.82 -3.31
N GLU A 382 9.09 31.65 -2.66
CA GLU A 382 9.56 32.91 -2.08
C GLU A 382 10.58 32.64 -0.96
N THR A 383 10.32 31.59 -0.18
CA THR A 383 11.23 31.13 0.89
C THR A 383 12.53 30.59 0.30
N GLU A 384 12.48 29.84 -0.80
CA GLU A 384 13.66 29.34 -1.51
C GLU A 384 14.50 30.47 -2.10
N GLN A 385 13.87 31.46 -2.77
CA GLN A 385 14.56 32.63 -3.28
C GLN A 385 15.27 33.41 -2.17
N MET A 386 14.65 33.60 -1.02
CA MET A 386 15.28 34.21 0.16
C MET A 386 16.46 33.37 0.65
N ALA A 387 16.29 32.03 0.76
CA ALA A 387 17.34 31.13 1.22
C ALA A 387 18.56 31.11 0.29
N VAL A 388 18.36 31.15 -1.02
CA VAL A 388 19.46 31.22 -2.00
C VAL A 388 20.23 32.55 -1.91
N GLU A 389 19.53 33.64 -1.69
CA GLU A 389 20.19 34.93 -1.46
C GLU A 389 21.02 34.93 -0.18
N LEU A 390 20.49 34.35 0.92
CA LEU A 390 21.23 34.11 2.15
C LEU A 390 22.47 33.24 1.92
N ILE A 391 22.30 32.10 1.22
CA ILE A 391 23.39 31.17 0.92
C ILE A 391 24.49 31.83 0.15
N ARG A 392 24.17 32.62 -0.88
CA ARG A 392 25.14 33.36 -1.64
C ARG A 392 25.94 34.33 -0.76
N GLN A 393 25.25 35.13 0.05
CA GLN A 393 25.90 36.12 0.93
C GLN A 393 26.82 35.47 1.98
N GLU A 394 26.40 34.36 2.59
CA GLU A 394 27.19 33.68 3.64
C GLU A 394 28.32 32.84 3.03
N ASN A 395 28.12 32.23 1.84
CA ASN A 395 29.19 31.49 1.15
C ASN A 395 30.29 32.43 0.60
N GLU A 396 29.95 33.65 0.17
CA GLU A 396 30.93 34.69 -0.16
C GLU A 396 31.80 35.11 1.07
N ARG A 397 31.29 34.88 2.28
CA ARG A 397 32.01 35.11 3.56
C ARG A 397 32.76 33.85 4.05
N GLY A 398 32.75 32.77 3.26
CA GLY A 398 33.47 31.53 3.58
C GLY A 398 32.64 30.45 4.30
N ALA A 399 31.33 30.60 4.40
CA ALA A 399 30.46 29.50 4.82
C ALA A 399 30.34 28.46 3.70
N HIS A 400 29.80 27.28 4.03
CA HIS A 400 29.49 26.18 3.08
C HIS A 400 28.04 25.77 3.21
N LEU A 401 27.14 26.76 3.07
CA LEU A 401 25.70 26.54 3.14
C LEU A 401 25.17 25.93 1.86
N SER A 402 24.25 24.98 2.03
CA SER A 402 23.43 24.44 0.96
C SER A 402 21.99 24.20 1.43
N TYR A 403 21.06 24.01 0.51
CA TYR A 403 19.66 23.73 0.86
C TYR A 403 19.09 22.54 0.12
N MET A 404 17.98 22.05 0.63
CA MET A 404 17.15 21.06 -0.02
C MET A 404 15.67 21.34 0.26
N ILE A 405 14.83 21.15 -0.75
CA ILE A 405 13.39 21.14 -0.59
C ILE A 405 12.98 19.79 0.02
N VAL A 406 12.33 19.84 1.17
CA VAL A 406 11.89 18.67 1.94
C VAL A 406 10.37 18.56 1.88
N SER A 407 9.86 17.35 1.68
CA SER A 407 8.42 17.13 1.76
C SER A 407 7.88 17.44 3.15
N GLU A 408 6.91 18.33 3.25
CA GLU A 408 6.22 18.65 4.50
C GLU A 408 4.98 17.78 4.72
N ALA A 409 4.72 16.78 3.85
CA ALA A 409 3.56 15.90 3.97
C ALA A 409 3.45 15.33 5.38
N GLY A 410 2.26 15.48 5.99
CA GLY A 410 1.99 15.07 7.36
C GLY A 410 2.66 15.89 8.47
N ALA A 411 3.47 16.92 8.17
CA ALA A 411 4.09 17.76 9.21
C ALA A 411 3.05 18.49 10.06
N SER A 412 1.98 18.98 9.46
CA SER A 412 0.85 19.60 10.15
C SER A 412 0.12 18.60 11.08
N VAL A 413 0.00 17.34 10.65
CA VAL A 413 -0.63 16.28 11.47
C VAL A 413 0.24 15.97 12.69
N TYR A 414 1.55 15.82 12.49
CA TYR A 414 2.49 15.63 13.59
C TYR A 414 2.49 16.81 14.56
N SER A 415 2.59 18.04 14.07
CA SER A 415 2.70 19.23 14.91
C SER A 415 1.45 19.46 15.77
N ALA A 416 0.27 19.09 15.26
CA ALA A 416 -1.00 19.14 16.00
C ALA A 416 -1.26 17.88 16.86
N SER A 417 -0.44 16.85 16.75
CA SER A 417 -0.64 15.60 17.48
C SER A 417 -0.27 15.73 18.96
N LYS A 418 -0.78 14.77 19.76
CA LYS A 418 -0.38 14.64 21.16
C LYS A 418 1.13 14.44 21.31
N LEU A 419 1.74 13.62 20.44
CA LEU A 419 3.17 13.37 20.42
C LEU A 419 3.97 14.66 20.17
N GLY A 420 3.58 15.48 19.19
CA GLY A 420 4.21 16.77 18.95
C GLY A 420 4.09 17.74 20.11
N ALA A 421 2.94 17.72 20.83
CA ALA A 421 2.74 18.50 22.03
C ALA A 421 3.59 18.02 23.22
N GLU A 422 3.78 16.72 23.36
CA GLU A 422 4.64 16.13 24.41
C GLU A 422 6.13 16.36 24.15
N GLU A 423 6.59 16.26 22.86
CA GLU A 423 7.99 16.55 22.52
C GLU A 423 8.35 18.03 22.66
N PHE A 424 7.43 18.93 22.36
CA PHE A 424 7.67 20.38 22.36
C PHE A 424 6.51 21.16 23.02
N PRO A 425 6.33 21.03 24.33
CA PRO A 425 5.25 21.74 25.03
C PRO A 425 5.42 23.28 25.02
N GLN A 426 6.67 23.73 24.83
CA GLN A 426 7.01 25.17 24.80
C GLN A 426 6.80 25.82 23.42
N TYR A 427 6.60 25.08 22.37
CA TYR A 427 6.42 25.60 21.00
C TYR A 427 4.98 25.48 20.53
N ASP A 428 4.56 26.42 19.72
CA ASP A 428 3.28 26.36 19.02
C ASP A 428 3.30 25.32 17.89
N VAL A 429 2.14 25.04 17.33
CA VAL A 429 1.96 24.05 16.26
C VAL A 429 2.85 24.35 15.05
N ASN A 430 3.03 25.62 14.69
CA ASN A 430 3.79 26.00 13.51
C ASN A 430 5.30 25.83 13.71
N LEU A 431 5.82 26.18 14.89
CA LEU A 431 7.24 25.98 15.19
C LEU A 431 7.62 24.51 15.26
N ARG A 432 6.72 23.63 15.77
CA ARG A 432 6.90 22.18 15.75
C ARG A 432 7.05 21.64 14.34
N SER A 433 6.32 22.22 13.38
CA SER A 433 6.43 21.86 11.96
C SER A 433 7.82 22.19 11.41
N ALA A 434 8.36 23.38 11.69
CA ALA A 434 9.70 23.77 11.26
C ALA A 434 10.80 22.86 11.84
N VAL A 435 10.66 22.42 13.11
CA VAL A 435 11.55 21.42 13.71
C VAL A 435 11.48 20.10 12.97
N SER A 436 10.27 19.63 12.66
CA SER A 436 10.07 18.39 11.88
C SER A 436 10.71 18.47 10.51
N ILE A 437 10.56 19.59 9.78
CA ILE A 437 11.19 19.82 8.48
C ILE A 437 12.71 19.72 8.56
N ALA A 438 13.33 20.35 9.58
CA ALA A 438 14.79 20.26 9.78
C ALA A 438 15.24 18.81 10.02
N ARG A 439 14.55 18.10 10.90
CA ARG A 439 14.87 16.69 11.26
C ARG A 439 14.65 15.72 10.10
N ARG A 440 13.69 15.99 9.19
CA ARG A 440 13.50 15.18 7.98
C ARG A 440 14.69 15.20 7.04
N LEU A 441 15.46 16.28 7.00
CA LEU A 441 16.72 16.30 6.25
C LEU A 441 17.79 15.46 6.95
N GLN A 442 17.85 15.51 8.29
CA GLN A 442 18.84 14.79 9.07
C GLN A 442 18.60 13.28 9.08
N ASP A 443 17.36 12.82 9.34
CA ASP A 443 16.94 11.42 9.22
C ASP A 443 15.43 11.32 8.90
N PRO A 444 15.08 11.16 7.62
CA PRO A 444 13.69 11.07 7.19
C PRO A 444 12.92 9.94 7.89
N LEU A 445 13.52 8.74 8.02
CA LEU A 445 12.86 7.59 8.64
C LEU A 445 12.51 7.86 10.10
N ALA A 446 13.47 8.35 10.89
CA ALA A 446 13.29 8.62 12.32
C ALA A 446 12.19 9.65 12.59
N GLU A 447 11.97 10.58 11.68
CA GLU A 447 10.94 11.61 11.80
C GLU A 447 9.59 11.16 11.23
N LEU A 448 9.56 10.55 10.04
CA LEU A 448 8.32 10.13 9.38
C LEU A 448 7.59 9.02 10.12
N VAL A 449 8.27 8.17 10.89
CA VAL A 449 7.61 7.13 11.73
C VAL A 449 6.73 7.71 12.84
N LYS A 450 6.89 8.99 13.18
CA LYS A 450 6.05 9.72 14.16
C LYS A 450 4.69 10.09 13.59
N ILE A 451 4.54 10.06 12.26
CA ILE A 451 3.34 10.43 11.53
C ILE A 451 2.56 9.18 11.19
N GLU A 452 1.25 9.27 11.25
CA GLU A 452 0.39 8.21 10.73
C GLU A 452 0.62 8.05 9.22
N PRO A 453 1.02 6.87 8.71
CA PRO A 453 1.47 6.73 7.32
C PRO A 453 0.47 7.20 6.28
N LYS A 454 -0.84 7.04 6.55
CA LYS A 454 -1.91 7.54 5.68
C LYS A 454 -1.97 9.08 5.55
N ALA A 455 -1.33 9.82 6.47
CA ALA A 455 -1.22 11.27 6.39
C ALA A 455 -0.05 11.73 5.49
N ILE A 456 0.82 10.82 5.08
CA ILE A 456 1.88 11.08 4.09
C ILE A 456 1.23 10.95 2.72
N GLY A 457 1.21 12.05 1.94
CA GLY A 457 0.66 12.04 0.59
C GLY A 457 1.58 11.30 -0.36
N VAL A 458 1.17 10.12 -0.82
CA VAL A 458 1.95 9.24 -1.69
C VAL A 458 1.25 8.90 -3.00
N GLY A 459 0.05 9.44 -3.25
CA GLY A 459 -0.64 9.24 -4.51
C GLY A 459 -2.01 9.90 -4.62
N GLN A 460 -2.47 10.02 -5.85
CA GLN A 460 -3.79 10.51 -6.18
C GLN A 460 -4.86 9.49 -5.71
N TYR A 461 -6.05 9.93 -5.34
CA TYR A 461 -7.14 9.10 -4.81
C TYR A 461 -6.90 8.42 -3.46
N GLN A 462 -5.81 8.71 -2.76
CA GLN A 462 -5.50 8.09 -1.45
C GLN A 462 -6.65 8.22 -0.45
N HIS A 463 -7.38 9.35 -0.44
CA HIS A 463 -8.51 9.59 0.45
C HIS A 463 -9.81 8.85 0.07
N ASP A 464 -9.85 8.22 -1.11
CA ASP A 464 -10.99 7.40 -1.54
C ASP A 464 -10.79 5.92 -1.24
N MET A 465 -9.61 5.53 -0.75
CA MET A 465 -9.30 4.14 -0.44
C MET A 465 -10.00 3.67 0.84
N PRO A 466 -10.28 2.36 0.94
CA PRO A 466 -10.72 1.77 2.22
C PRO A 466 -9.67 2.00 3.30
N GLU A 467 -10.04 2.73 4.34
CA GLU A 467 -9.11 3.24 5.37
C GLU A 467 -8.33 2.12 6.07
N LYS A 468 -8.99 1.00 6.38
CA LYS A 468 -8.37 -0.13 7.06
C LYS A 468 -7.28 -0.79 6.22
N GLU A 469 -7.56 -1.00 4.95
CA GLU A 469 -6.64 -1.65 3.99
C GLU A 469 -5.46 -0.74 3.68
N LEU A 470 -5.72 0.54 3.41
CA LEU A 470 -4.69 1.55 3.21
C LEU A 470 -3.76 1.65 4.41
N SER A 471 -4.32 1.81 5.62
CA SER A 471 -3.51 1.94 6.84
C SER A 471 -2.66 0.69 7.07
N ALA A 472 -3.24 -0.51 6.94
CA ALA A 472 -2.50 -1.76 7.11
C ALA A 472 -1.36 -1.91 6.09
N ALA A 473 -1.58 -1.56 4.82
CA ALA A 473 -0.56 -1.63 3.79
C ALA A 473 0.60 -0.65 4.04
N LEU A 474 0.30 0.60 4.37
CA LEU A 474 1.31 1.61 4.64
C LEU A 474 2.07 1.35 5.96
N ASP A 475 1.40 0.87 7.00
CA ASP A 475 2.04 0.47 8.27
C ASP A 475 3.05 -0.66 8.06
N ARG A 476 2.73 -1.63 7.19
CA ARG A 476 3.67 -2.71 6.80
C ARG A 476 4.94 -2.15 6.15
N VAL A 477 4.81 -1.18 5.24
CA VAL A 477 5.97 -0.54 4.61
C VAL A 477 6.87 0.14 5.63
N VAL A 478 6.29 0.83 6.61
CA VAL A 478 7.06 1.46 7.69
C VAL A 478 7.79 0.41 8.52
N GLU A 479 7.11 -0.66 8.91
CA GLU A 479 7.71 -1.78 9.66
C GLU A 479 8.88 -2.39 8.89
N ASP A 480 8.67 -2.72 7.60
CA ASP A 480 9.71 -3.32 6.75
C ASP A 480 10.92 -2.38 6.61
N CYS A 481 10.71 -1.09 6.39
CA CYS A 481 11.80 -0.11 6.30
C CYS A 481 12.59 0.01 7.61
N VAL A 482 11.93 0.08 8.75
CA VAL A 482 12.57 0.21 10.06
C VAL A 482 13.41 -1.03 10.37
N ASN A 483 12.86 -2.23 10.13
CA ASN A 483 13.59 -3.48 10.38
C ASN A 483 14.73 -3.70 9.38
N ALA A 484 14.59 -3.24 8.13
CA ALA A 484 15.65 -3.33 7.14
C ALA A 484 16.85 -2.41 7.46
N VAL A 485 16.59 -1.18 7.95
CA VAL A 485 17.63 -0.23 8.36
C VAL A 485 18.30 -0.65 9.66
N GLY A 486 17.53 -1.20 10.59
CA GLY A 486 17.96 -1.46 11.98
C GLY A 486 17.90 -0.18 12.83
N VAL A 487 17.81 -0.36 14.13
CA VAL A 487 17.50 0.73 15.07
C VAL A 487 18.53 0.78 16.19
N ASP A 488 19.13 1.93 16.40
CA ASP A 488 20.02 2.18 17.55
C ASP A 488 19.19 2.25 18.85
N LEU A 489 19.47 1.34 19.76
CA LEU A 489 18.75 1.16 21.02
C LEU A 489 18.87 2.38 21.95
N ASN A 490 20.02 3.08 21.88
CA ASN A 490 20.33 4.20 22.78
C ASN A 490 19.78 5.54 22.30
N THR A 491 19.52 5.70 20.99
CA THR A 491 19.07 6.99 20.42
C THR A 491 17.61 6.96 19.95
N ALA A 492 17.05 5.78 19.68
CA ALA A 492 15.73 5.63 19.11
C ALA A 492 14.60 6.20 19.98
N SER A 493 13.63 6.84 19.32
CA SER A 493 12.38 7.29 19.95
C SER A 493 11.42 6.11 20.21
N PRO A 494 10.46 6.24 21.14
CA PRO A 494 9.42 5.21 21.33
C PRO A 494 8.64 4.94 20.03
N SER A 495 8.42 5.97 19.20
CA SER A 495 7.73 5.85 17.91
C SER A 495 8.50 4.99 16.90
N LEU A 496 9.84 5.07 16.91
CA LEU A 496 10.69 4.23 16.07
C LEU A 496 10.76 2.80 16.62
N LEU A 497 10.99 2.64 17.93
CA LEU A 497 11.09 1.34 18.59
C LEU A 497 9.83 0.49 18.42
N ARG A 498 8.63 1.09 18.49
CA ARG A 498 7.37 0.34 18.30
C ARG A 498 7.20 -0.28 16.90
N ARG A 499 7.98 0.14 15.92
CA ARG A 499 8.01 -0.39 14.55
C ARG A 499 9.00 -1.54 14.38
N VAL A 500 9.79 -1.81 15.40
CA VAL A 500 10.70 -2.97 15.43
C VAL A 500 9.90 -4.23 15.67
N SER A 501 10.20 -5.28 14.91
CA SER A 501 9.60 -6.60 15.03
C SER A 501 9.53 -7.06 16.49
N GLY A 502 8.39 -7.54 16.93
CA GLY A 502 8.17 -8.04 18.29
C GLY A 502 8.01 -6.97 19.38
N LEU A 503 8.12 -5.68 19.07
CA LEU A 503 7.94 -4.59 20.03
C LEU A 503 6.57 -3.91 19.86
N GLY A 504 5.81 -3.83 20.97
CA GLY A 504 4.60 -3.03 21.05
C GLY A 504 4.86 -1.65 21.67
N ALA A 505 3.83 -0.79 21.67
CA ALA A 505 3.92 0.57 22.23
C ALA A 505 4.39 0.58 23.69
N ALA A 506 3.89 -0.33 24.52
CA ALA A 506 4.25 -0.40 25.93
C ALA A 506 5.72 -0.84 26.14
N THR A 507 6.21 -1.82 25.37
CA THR A 507 7.60 -2.27 25.44
C THR A 507 8.57 -1.21 24.92
N ALA A 508 8.21 -0.50 23.84
CA ALA A 508 8.98 0.61 23.31
C ALA A 508 9.16 1.75 24.35
N GLN A 509 8.09 2.11 25.05
CA GLN A 509 8.16 3.08 26.15
C GLN A 509 9.00 2.58 27.32
N ASN A 510 8.88 1.30 27.69
CA ASN A 510 9.67 0.73 28.77
C ASN A 510 11.17 0.67 28.45
N ILE A 511 11.55 0.44 27.18
CA ILE A 511 12.96 0.53 26.74
C ILE A 511 13.50 1.94 26.96
N VAL A 512 12.77 2.98 26.56
CA VAL A 512 13.21 4.36 26.74
C VAL A 512 13.31 4.72 28.21
N ARG A 513 12.28 4.40 29.01
CA ARG A 513 12.31 4.61 30.46
C ARG A 513 13.48 3.91 31.13
N TRP A 514 13.72 2.65 30.76
CA TRP A 514 14.82 1.87 31.33
C TRP A 514 16.16 2.56 31.10
N ARG A 515 16.45 3.04 29.88
CA ARG A 515 17.71 3.76 29.60
C ARG A 515 17.81 5.12 30.28
N GLU A 516 16.69 5.81 30.53
CA GLU A 516 16.66 7.05 31.29
C GLU A 516 16.99 6.82 32.77
N GLU A 517 16.51 5.71 33.33
CA GLU A 517 16.72 5.36 34.74
C GLU A 517 18.07 4.68 34.99
N ASN A 518 18.58 3.87 34.05
CA ASN A 518 19.77 3.02 34.25
C ASN A 518 20.98 3.43 33.39
N GLY A 519 20.83 4.43 32.54
CA GLY A 519 21.83 4.84 31.56
C GLY A 519 21.73 4.07 30.24
N ALA A 520 22.63 4.36 29.31
CA ALA A 520 22.67 3.73 27.99
C ALA A 520 22.89 2.22 28.09
N PHE A 521 22.23 1.46 27.22
CA PHE A 521 22.48 0.03 27.05
C PHE A 521 23.92 -0.19 26.61
N ARG A 522 24.60 -1.10 27.30
CA ARG A 522 25.98 -1.51 26.97
C ARG A 522 26.06 -2.79 26.17
N ALA A 523 24.97 -3.55 26.13
CA ALA A 523 24.87 -4.78 25.37
C ALA A 523 23.39 -5.06 25.01
N ARG A 524 23.18 -5.67 23.86
CA ARG A 524 21.87 -6.11 23.38
C ARG A 524 21.14 -7.03 24.36
N GLY A 525 21.92 -7.87 25.09
CA GLY A 525 21.39 -8.78 26.10
C GLY A 525 20.70 -8.11 27.29
N GLU A 526 20.99 -6.83 27.57
CA GLU A 526 20.35 -6.07 28.65
C GLU A 526 18.87 -5.79 28.40
N LEU A 527 18.39 -5.89 27.14
CA LEU A 527 16.96 -5.85 26.82
C LEU A 527 16.13 -6.84 27.65
N LYS A 528 16.71 -7.97 28.06
CA LYS A 528 16.03 -8.96 28.93
C LYS A 528 15.69 -8.43 30.32
N LYS A 529 16.30 -7.29 30.74
CA LYS A 529 16.02 -6.62 32.02
C LYS A 529 14.84 -5.61 31.88
N VAL A 530 14.40 -5.29 30.66
CA VAL A 530 13.33 -4.32 30.41
C VAL A 530 11.98 -4.92 30.81
N PRO A 531 11.17 -4.22 31.63
CA PRO A 531 9.85 -4.70 32.03
C PRO A 531 8.94 -4.99 30.82
N LYS A 532 8.19 -6.09 30.88
CA LYS A 532 7.26 -6.57 29.83
C LYS A 532 7.91 -6.99 28.51
N LEU A 533 9.21 -7.04 28.43
CA LEU A 533 9.93 -7.59 27.27
C LEU A 533 10.25 -9.06 27.55
N GLY A 534 9.33 -9.94 27.15
CA GLY A 534 9.47 -11.39 27.37
C GLY A 534 10.44 -12.07 26.38
N PRO A 535 10.74 -13.36 26.60
CA PRO A 535 11.69 -14.10 25.75
C PRO A 535 11.33 -14.08 24.26
N LYS A 536 10.05 -14.22 23.92
CA LYS A 536 9.58 -14.20 22.52
C LYS A 536 9.78 -12.83 21.88
N ALA A 537 9.48 -11.74 22.60
CA ALA A 537 9.70 -10.38 22.11
C ALA A 537 11.21 -10.11 21.92
N PHE A 538 12.05 -10.58 22.85
CA PHE A 538 13.51 -10.49 22.71
C PHE A 538 14.01 -11.23 21.46
N GLU A 539 13.58 -12.48 21.27
CA GLU A 539 13.92 -13.24 20.07
C GLU A 539 13.58 -12.48 18.78
N GLN A 540 12.41 -11.87 18.71
CA GLN A 540 11.98 -11.20 17.51
C GLN A 540 12.62 -9.83 17.28
N CYS A 541 12.96 -9.07 18.33
CA CYS A 541 13.48 -7.71 18.18
C CYS A 541 15.01 -7.63 18.17
N ALA A 542 15.70 -8.55 18.84
CA ALA A 542 17.11 -8.42 19.16
C ALA A 542 18.00 -8.22 17.92
N GLY A 543 17.74 -8.92 16.82
CA GLY A 543 18.53 -8.80 15.60
C GLY A 543 18.38 -7.45 14.87
N PHE A 544 17.28 -6.74 15.10
CA PHE A 544 16.99 -5.44 14.48
C PHE A 544 17.44 -4.26 15.34
N LEU A 545 17.78 -4.49 16.60
CA LEU A 545 18.24 -3.45 17.51
C LEU A 545 19.77 -3.48 17.57
N ARG A 546 20.42 -2.33 17.55
CA ARG A 546 21.87 -2.16 17.55
C ARG A 546 22.34 -1.39 18.77
N VAL A 547 23.52 -1.73 19.25
CA VAL A 547 24.24 -1.04 20.34
C VAL A 547 25.65 -0.75 19.84
N PRO A 548 25.89 0.40 19.15
CA PRO A 548 27.18 0.72 18.55
C PRO A 548 28.35 0.74 19.56
N GLU A 549 28.08 1.15 20.81
CA GLU A 549 29.06 1.29 21.88
C GLU A 549 29.30 -0.01 22.68
N SER A 550 28.69 -1.14 22.26
CA SER A 550 28.85 -2.43 22.94
C SER A 550 30.28 -2.94 22.82
N GLU A 551 30.75 -3.61 23.90
CA GLU A 551 32.01 -4.38 23.85
C GLU A 551 31.87 -5.57 22.90
N GLU A 552 30.68 -6.17 22.82
CA GLU A 552 30.34 -7.23 21.89
C GLU A 552 30.12 -6.64 20.49
N VAL A 553 31.06 -6.85 19.59
CA VAL A 553 31.06 -6.26 18.25
C VAL A 553 29.82 -6.67 17.44
N LEU A 554 29.26 -7.86 17.68
CA LEU A 554 28.09 -8.36 16.98
C LEU A 554 26.80 -7.62 17.38
N ASP A 555 26.79 -6.91 18.51
CA ASP A 555 25.67 -6.07 18.93
C ASP A 555 25.46 -4.85 18.00
N ASN A 556 26.49 -4.48 17.24
CA ASN A 556 26.38 -3.43 16.19
C ASN A 556 26.17 -4.00 14.77
N THR A 557 25.67 -5.23 14.66
CA THR A 557 25.37 -5.88 13.37
C THR A 557 23.93 -6.35 13.33
N ALA A 558 23.44 -6.78 12.18
CA ALA A 558 22.16 -7.46 12.09
C ALA A 558 22.26 -8.98 12.33
N VAL A 559 23.40 -9.49 12.80
CA VAL A 559 23.52 -10.89 13.22
C VAL A 559 22.64 -11.12 14.45
N HIS A 560 21.79 -12.14 14.38
CA HIS A 560 20.92 -12.48 15.51
C HIS A 560 21.74 -13.08 16.68
N PRO A 561 21.39 -12.79 17.95
CA PRO A 561 22.14 -13.33 19.10
C PRO A 561 22.26 -14.85 19.14
N GLU A 562 21.30 -15.59 18.61
CA GLU A 562 21.38 -17.07 18.50
C GLU A 562 22.53 -17.53 17.60
N SER A 563 22.96 -16.71 16.64
CA SER A 563 24.03 -17.00 15.69
C SER A 563 25.39 -16.47 16.12
N TYR A 564 25.53 -15.81 17.28
CA TYR A 564 26.83 -15.26 17.75
C TYR A 564 27.92 -16.31 17.88
N ARG A 565 27.56 -17.47 18.43
CA ARG A 565 28.51 -18.58 18.55
C ARG A 565 29.05 -19.04 17.20
N ALA A 566 28.16 -19.14 16.21
CA ALA A 566 28.53 -19.54 14.86
C ALA A 566 29.37 -18.46 14.18
N ALA A 567 29.00 -17.17 14.29
CA ALA A 567 29.76 -16.05 13.74
C ALA A 567 31.20 -15.99 14.34
N LYS A 568 31.37 -16.15 15.65
CA LYS A 568 32.68 -16.19 16.30
C LYS A 568 33.48 -17.42 15.88
N LYS A 569 32.83 -18.57 15.68
CA LYS A 569 33.51 -19.77 15.17
C LYS A 569 33.95 -19.57 13.71
N LEU A 570 33.13 -18.92 12.89
CA LEU A 570 33.48 -18.56 11.50
C LEU A 570 34.75 -17.70 11.44
N LEU A 571 34.82 -16.65 12.25
CA LEU A 571 36.02 -15.81 12.34
C LEU A 571 37.27 -16.63 12.64
N LYS A 572 37.19 -17.56 13.64
CA LYS A 572 38.31 -18.46 13.99
C LYS A 572 38.69 -19.39 12.84
N LEU A 573 37.73 -20.00 12.14
CA LEU A 573 37.95 -20.89 11.00
C LEU A 573 38.67 -20.17 9.84
N THR A 574 38.39 -18.89 9.66
CA THR A 574 38.96 -18.07 8.59
C THR A 574 40.19 -17.27 9.05
N GLY A 575 40.64 -17.44 10.33
CA GLY A 575 41.83 -16.81 10.89
C GLY A 575 41.66 -15.31 11.16
N PHE A 576 40.45 -14.88 11.52
CA PHE A 576 40.14 -13.52 11.95
C PHE A 576 39.71 -13.45 13.42
N THR A 577 39.76 -12.25 13.99
CA THR A 577 39.36 -11.92 15.34
C THR A 577 38.22 -10.92 15.40
N GLU A 578 37.59 -10.74 16.54
CA GLU A 578 36.56 -9.71 16.76
C GLU A 578 37.17 -8.29 16.63
N GLU A 579 38.46 -8.11 16.89
CA GLU A 579 39.17 -6.84 16.67
C GLU A 579 39.33 -6.52 15.17
N ASP A 580 39.46 -7.55 14.31
CA ASP A 580 39.49 -7.35 12.86
C ASP A 580 38.14 -6.88 12.31
N VAL A 581 37.04 -7.33 12.94
CA VAL A 581 35.68 -6.84 12.65
C VAL A 581 35.58 -5.35 13.01
N LYS A 582 35.99 -4.98 14.24
CA LYS A 582 35.99 -3.56 14.71
C LYS A 582 36.81 -2.66 13.81
N ALA A 583 37.96 -3.17 13.37
CA ALA A 583 38.89 -2.42 12.52
C ALA A 583 38.57 -2.45 11.02
N GLY A 584 37.50 -3.14 10.60
CA GLY A 584 37.11 -3.27 9.19
C GLY A 584 38.11 -4.05 8.31
N ARG A 585 38.91 -4.94 8.89
CA ARG A 585 39.97 -5.69 8.20
C ARG A 585 39.53 -7.04 7.64
N LEU A 586 38.28 -7.18 7.26
CA LEU A 586 37.69 -8.45 6.81
C LEU A 586 37.56 -8.58 5.28
N ALA A 587 38.16 -7.71 4.49
CA ALA A 587 37.98 -7.67 3.04
C ALA A 587 38.27 -9.05 2.35
N SER A 588 39.19 -9.85 2.87
CA SER A 588 39.50 -11.18 2.35
C SER A 588 38.70 -12.34 2.99
N LEU A 589 37.72 -12.04 3.83
CA LEU A 589 36.87 -13.06 4.45
C LEU A 589 36.12 -13.92 3.42
N PRO A 590 35.50 -13.33 2.35
CA PRO A 590 34.81 -14.12 1.32
C PRO A 590 35.73 -15.09 0.59
N ASP A 591 36.97 -14.67 0.26
CA ASP A 591 37.95 -15.51 -0.42
C ASP A 591 38.42 -16.66 0.47
N LYS A 592 38.77 -16.38 1.72
CA LYS A 592 39.13 -17.40 2.67
C LYS A 592 38.03 -18.42 2.96
N LEU A 593 36.78 -17.95 3.00
CA LEU A 593 35.62 -18.83 3.14
C LEU A 593 35.42 -19.69 1.90
N LYS A 594 35.67 -19.13 0.72
CA LYS A 594 35.60 -19.89 -0.56
C LYS A 594 36.67 -20.98 -0.60
N ASP A 595 37.93 -20.66 -0.15
CA ASP A 595 39.03 -21.61 -0.09
C ASP A 595 38.78 -22.73 0.93
N TYR A 596 38.12 -22.40 2.04
CA TYR A 596 37.73 -23.40 3.05
C TYR A 596 36.58 -24.31 2.59
N GLY A 597 35.72 -23.82 1.72
CA GLY A 597 34.48 -24.45 1.23
C GLY A 597 33.26 -23.98 2.00
N ARG A 598 32.34 -23.26 1.31
CA ARG A 598 31.16 -22.65 1.93
C ARG A 598 30.20 -23.67 2.52
N GLU A 599 29.94 -24.77 1.80
CA GLU A 599 29.06 -25.85 2.25
C GLU A 599 29.65 -26.55 3.49
N LYS A 600 30.97 -26.82 3.50
CA LYS A 600 31.66 -27.41 4.62
C LYS A 600 31.63 -26.50 5.86
N ALA A 601 31.80 -25.18 5.63
CA ALA A 601 31.72 -24.22 6.71
C ALA A 601 30.30 -24.14 7.29
N ALA A 602 29.27 -24.13 6.45
CA ALA A 602 27.87 -24.11 6.86
C ALA A 602 27.54 -25.35 7.72
N GLU A 603 27.92 -26.55 7.27
CA GLU A 603 27.72 -27.80 8.01
C GLU A 603 28.40 -27.78 9.35
N GLU A 604 29.69 -27.37 9.40
CA GLU A 604 30.48 -27.32 10.65
C GLU A 604 29.95 -26.30 11.65
N LEU A 605 29.36 -25.20 11.15
CA LEU A 605 28.74 -24.15 11.96
C LEU A 605 27.29 -24.47 12.36
N GLY A 606 26.70 -25.51 11.76
CA GLY A 606 25.29 -25.86 11.97
C GLY A 606 24.34 -24.79 11.41
N LEU A 607 24.68 -24.14 10.28
CA LEU A 607 23.95 -23.10 9.63
C LEU A 607 23.52 -23.52 8.21
N GLY A 608 22.45 -22.93 7.70
CA GLY A 608 22.18 -22.94 6.27
C GLY A 608 23.07 -21.96 5.50
N LEU A 609 23.23 -22.19 4.20
CA LEU A 609 24.01 -21.30 3.34
C LEU A 609 23.51 -19.86 3.35
N PRO A 610 22.18 -19.57 3.27
CA PRO A 610 21.67 -18.21 3.32
C PRO A 610 22.03 -17.48 4.62
N THR A 611 21.94 -18.14 5.77
CA THR A 611 22.33 -17.55 7.07
C THR A 611 23.84 -17.33 7.15
N LEU A 612 24.65 -18.23 6.61
CA LEU A 612 26.11 -18.04 6.55
C LEU A 612 26.47 -16.81 5.70
N GLU A 613 25.86 -16.63 4.54
CA GLU A 613 26.09 -15.49 3.66
C GLU A 613 25.68 -14.16 4.32
N ASP A 614 24.55 -14.15 5.02
CA ASP A 614 24.12 -12.98 5.80
C ASP A 614 25.12 -12.63 6.90
N ILE A 615 25.60 -13.60 7.66
CA ILE A 615 26.63 -13.38 8.71
C ILE A 615 27.89 -12.79 8.08
N VAL A 616 28.37 -13.32 6.96
CA VAL A 616 29.56 -12.80 6.26
C VAL A 616 29.35 -11.36 5.83
N SER A 617 28.18 -11.06 5.22
CA SER A 617 27.83 -9.70 4.78
C SER A 617 27.82 -8.70 5.94
N GLU A 618 27.26 -9.08 7.08
CA GLU A 618 27.18 -8.24 8.28
C GLU A 618 28.54 -8.04 8.96
N LEU A 619 29.41 -9.07 8.95
CA LEU A 619 30.77 -8.95 9.48
C LEU A 619 31.67 -8.05 8.63
N LEU A 620 31.46 -8.03 7.31
CA LEU A 620 32.20 -7.17 6.40
C LEU A 620 31.93 -5.67 6.61
N LYS A 621 30.70 -5.34 7.01
CA LYS A 621 30.24 -3.96 7.21
C LYS A 621 29.42 -3.85 8.51
N PRO A 622 30.05 -3.94 9.69
CA PRO A 622 29.33 -3.79 10.96
C PRO A 622 28.70 -2.40 11.04
N GLY A 623 27.48 -2.30 11.54
CA GLY A 623 26.74 -1.04 11.61
C GLY A 623 26.21 -0.51 10.28
N ARG A 624 26.23 -1.31 9.21
CA ARG A 624 25.76 -0.92 7.89
C ARG A 624 24.34 -0.38 7.95
N ASP A 625 24.16 0.81 7.38
CA ASP A 625 22.86 1.37 7.05
C ASP A 625 22.63 1.15 5.54
N ILE A 626 21.57 0.45 5.19
CA ILE A 626 21.25 0.16 3.77
C ILE A 626 21.05 1.42 2.93
N ARG A 627 20.75 2.55 3.58
CA ARG A 627 20.55 3.84 2.94
C ARG A 627 21.86 4.47 2.47
N ASP A 628 23.02 4.06 3.03
CA ASP A 628 24.34 4.60 2.62
C ASP A 628 24.74 4.19 1.19
N GLU A 629 24.08 3.14 0.64
CA GLU A 629 24.30 2.66 -0.72
C GLU A 629 23.38 3.32 -1.76
N LEU A 630 22.40 4.10 -1.29
CA LEU A 630 21.49 4.84 -2.17
C LEU A 630 22.09 6.17 -2.61
N PRO A 631 21.62 6.74 -3.74
CA PRO A 631 22.07 8.06 -4.20
C PRO A 631 21.86 9.11 -3.11
N LYS A 632 22.91 9.89 -2.82
CA LYS A 632 22.82 10.95 -1.82
C LYS A 632 21.83 12.03 -2.25
N PRO A 633 21.13 12.69 -1.30
CA PRO A 633 20.26 13.82 -1.62
C PRO A 633 20.99 14.94 -2.34
N LEU A 634 20.35 15.53 -3.35
CA LEU A 634 20.89 16.68 -4.08
C LEU A 634 20.76 17.95 -3.24
N LEU A 635 21.87 18.38 -2.64
CA LEU A 635 21.97 19.65 -1.95
C LEU A 635 22.32 20.74 -2.96
N ARG A 636 21.60 21.86 -2.93
CA ARG A 636 21.67 22.95 -3.91
C ARG A 636 22.21 24.25 -3.28
N THR A 637 22.77 25.13 -4.11
CA THR A 637 23.21 26.46 -3.73
C THR A 637 22.54 27.58 -4.54
N ASP A 638 21.82 27.23 -5.62
CA ASP A 638 21.18 28.14 -6.57
C ASP A 638 19.77 27.64 -6.98
N VAL A 639 18.97 28.52 -7.55
CA VAL A 639 17.62 28.23 -8.08
C VAL A 639 17.64 28.35 -9.60
N LEU A 640 17.07 27.36 -10.27
CA LEU A 640 16.68 27.46 -11.67
C LEU A 640 15.20 27.89 -11.76
N SER A 641 14.87 28.77 -12.67
CA SER A 641 13.48 29.13 -12.98
C SER A 641 13.02 28.39 -14.23
N VAL A 642 11.68 28.23 -14.40
CA VAL A 642 11.12 27.62 -15.63
C VAL A 642 11.53 28.41 -16.88
N ALA A 643 11.68 29.72 -16.75
CA ALA A 643 12.15 30.61 -17.85
C ALA A 643 13.62 30.37 -18.27
N ASP A 644 14.43 29.79 -17.40
CA ASP A 644 15.82 29.44 -17.70
C ASP A 644 15.96 28.14 -18.48
N LEU A 645 14.90 27.31 -18.51
CA LEU A 645 14.88 26.03 -19.18
C LEU A 645 14.81 26.18 -20.70
N LYS A 646 15.69 25.46 -21.39
CA LYS A 646 15.69 25.40 -22.87
C LYS A 646 15.62 23.93 -23.31
N PRO A 647 14.87 23.64 -24.39
CA PRO A 647 14.92 22.31 -25.00
C PRO A 647 16.38 21.89 -25.30
N GLY A 648 16.71 20.65 -24.99
CA GLY A 648 18.09 20.13 -25.10
C GLY A 648 18.96 20.34 -23.86
N MET A 649 18.53 21.12 -22.86
CA MET A 649 19.27 21.32 -21.60
C MET A 649 19.33 20.02 -20.80
N ARG A 650 20.54 19.65 -20.37
CA ARG A 650 20.78 18.49 -19.49
C ARG A 650 20.76 18.92 -18.03
N LEU A 651 19.99 18.23 -17.23
CA LEU A 651 19.83 18.50 -15.80
C LEU A 651 19.84 17.19 -15.03
N THR A 652 20.22 17.25 -13.78
CA THR A 652 20.05 16.15 -12.84
C THR A 652 18.83 16.45 -11.98
N GLY A 653 17.93 15.50 -11.84
CA GLY A 653 16.71 15.63 -11.05
C GLY A 653 16.46 14.44 -10.14
N THR A 654 15.50 14.60 -9.25
CA THR A 654 15.06 13.53 -8.33
C THR A 654 13.64 13.09 -8.68
N VAL A 655 13.40 11.80 -8.82
CA VAL A 655 12.07 11.23 -9.07
C VAL A 655 11.18 11.47 -7.85
N ARG A 656 10.10 12.24 -8.03
CA ARG A 656 9.15 12.60 -6.96
C ARG A 656 7.97 11.64 -6.89
N ASN A 657 7.51 11.19 -8.05
CA ASN A 657 6.36 10.30 -8.14
C ASN A 657 6.46 9.42 -9.39
N VAL A 658 6.00 8.17 -9.27
CA VAL A 658 5.93 7.21 -10.37
C VAL A 658 4.46 6.82 -10.54
N ILE A 659 3.96 6.99 -11.78
CA ILE A 659 2.57 6.74 -12.15
C ILE A 659 2.51 5.86 -13.41
N ASP A 660 1.33 5.36 -13.76
CA ASP A 660 1.15 4.39 -14.85
C ASP A 660 1.73 4.83 -16.21
N PHE A 661 1.69 6.12 -16.51
CA PHE A 661 2.12 6.65 -17.81
C PHE A 661 3.46 7.38 -17.79
N GLY A 662 4.16 7.43 -16.64
CA GLY A 662 5.46 8.10 -16.55
C GLY A 662 5.94 8.34 -15.13
N ALA A 663 6.91 9.24 -15.00
CA ALA A 663 7.44 9.67 -13.71
C ALA A 663 7.56 11.20 -13.67
N PHE A 664 7.25 11.78 -12.51
CA PHE A 664 7.49 13.18 -12.23
C PHE A 664 8.87 13.35 -11.59
N VAL A 665 9.67 14.25 -12.16
CA VAL A 665 11.06 14.49 -11.76
C VAL A 665 11.23 15.95 -11.37
N ASP A 666 11.69 16.19 -10.15
CA ASP A 666 12.11 17.51 -9.68
C ASP A 666 13.51 17.82 -10.22
N ILE A 667 13.59 18.76 -11.15
CA ILE A 667 14.83 19.24 -11.77
C ILE A 667 15.34 20.55 -11.17
N GLY A 668 14.72 21.00 -10.04
CA GLY A 668 15.12 22.23 -9.36
C GLY A 668 14.40 23.49 -9.82
N VAL A 669 13.39 23.35 -10.65
CA VAL A 669 12.39 24.36 -10.90
C VAL A 669 11.13 24.01 -10.11
N HIS A 670 10.30 25.01 -9.75
CA HIS A 670 9.12 24.80 -8.88
C HIS A 670 8.03 23.89 -9.44
N GLN A 671 8.28 23.26 -10.55
CA GLN A 671 7.37 22.39 -11.23
C GLN A 671 8.08 21.12 -11.64
N ASP A 672 7.52 19.98 -11.21
CA ASP A 672 8.06 18.70 -11.62
C ASP A 672 7.90 18.53 -13.14
N GLY A 673 8.93 18.09 -13.79
CA GLY A 673 8.88 17.70 -15.19
C GLY A 673 8.39 16.28 -15.34
N LEU A 674 7.61 16.01 -16.39
CA LEU A 674 7.10 14.68 -16.71
C LEU A 674 8.06 13.96 -17.65
N VAL A 675 8.56 12.81 -17.22
CA VAL A 675 9.17 11.80 -18.11
C VAL A 675 8.10 10.80 -18.48
N HIS A 676 7.60 10.87 -19.72
CA HIS A 676 6.63 9.89 -20.22
C HIS A 676 7.27 8.50 -20.28
N ILE A 677 6.46 7.43 -20.17
CA ILE A 677 6.96 6.03 -20.16
C ILE A 677 7.85 5.70 -21.37
N SER A 678 7.58 6.27 -22.54
CA SER A 678 8.40 6.11 -23.76
C SER A 678 9.77 6.79 -23.70
N GLU A 679 9.95 7.70 -22.75
CA GLU A 679 11.17 8.51 -22.58
C GLU A 679 12.04 8.06 -21.38
N ILE A 680 11.63 6.96 -20.71
CA ILE A 680 12.35 6.40 -19.56
C ILE A 680 13.49 5.49 -20.01
N SER A 681 13.24 4.58 -20.96
CA SER A 681 14.20 3.55 -21.37
C SER A 681 14.14 3.30 -22.87
N GLU A 682 15.26 2.82 -23.45
CA GLU A 682 15.29 2.32 -24.83
C GLU A 682 14.56 1.00 -24.98
N SER A 683 14.57 0.16 -23.96
CA SER A 683 13.84 -1.10 -23.93
C SER A 683 12.37 -0.88 -23.54
N PHE A 684 11.48 -1.69 -24.10
CA PHE A 684 10.06 -1.64 -23.76
C PHE A 684 9.84 -2.01 -22.29
N ILE A 685 9.20 -1.12 -21.55
CA ILE A 685 8.74 -1.35 -20.17
C ILE A 685 7.21 -1.28 -20.11
N ARG A 686 6.59 -2.15 -19.35
CA ARG A 686 5.13 -2.16 -19.20
C ARG A 686 4.63 -1.13 -18.19
N HIS A 687 5.46 -0.81 -17.21
CA HIS A 687 5.17 0.16 -16.17
C HIS A 687 6.45 0.90 -15.77
N PRO A 688 6.40 2.22 -15.51
CA PRO A 688 7.57 3.01 -15.15
C PRO A 688 8.32 2.50 -13.91
N SER A 689 7.65 1.88 -12.94
CA SER A 689 8.26 1.30 -11.73
C SER A 689 9.22 0.13 -12.00
N GLN A 690 9.24 -0.41 -13.22
CA GLN A 690 10.24 -1.41 -13.63
C GLN A 690 11.63 -0.80 -13.82
N ALA A 691 11.71 0.51 -14.07
CA ALA A 691 12.96 1.23 -14.35
C ALA A 691 13.26 2.36 -13.36
N LEU A 692 12.25 2.92 -12.69
CA LEU A 692 12.39 4.08 -11.81
C LEU A 692 11.70 3.86 -10.47
N ARG A 693 12.29 4.47 -9.42
CA ARG A 693 11.72 4.52 -8.07
C ARG A 693 11.67 5.97 -7.59
N VAL A 694 10.73 6.27 -6.72
CA VAL A 694 10.69 7.56 -6.02
C VAL A 694 11.99 7.74 -5.22
N GLY A 695 12.62 8.91 -5.36
CA GLY A 695 13.91 9.20 -4.73
C GLY A 695 15.11 8.91 -5.62
N ASP A 696 14.95 8.24 -6.77
CA ASP A 696 16.06 8.04 -7.72
C ASP A 696 16.57 9.40 -8.24
N VAL A 697 17.89 9.55 -8.31
CA VAL A 697 18.54 10.67 -8.95
C VAL A 697 18.83 10.29 -10.40
N VAL A 698 18.28 11.05 -11.33
CA VAL A 698 18.33 10.75 -12.76
C VAL A 698 18.80 11.95 -13.56
N ASP A 699 19.61 11.70 -14.59
CA ASP A 699 19.93 12.73 -15.57
C ASP A 699 18.82 12.78 -16.62
N VAL A 700 18.39 13.99 -16.95
CA VAL A 700 17.29 14.24 -17.87
C VAL A 700 17.67 15.31 -18.90
N VAL A 701 17.06 15.20 -20.07
CA VAL A 701 17.10 16.26 -21.09
C VAL A 701 15.72 16.89 -21.17
N VAL A 702 15.67 18.22 -21.17
CA VAL A 702 14.45 19.00 -21.38
C VAL A 702 14.00 18.83 -22.83
N LEU A 703 12.81 18.28 -23.06
CA LEU A 703 12.22 18.12 -24.39
C LEU A 703 11.42 19.36 -24.81
N GLU A 704 10.53 19.80 -23.93
CA GLU A 704 9.65 20.93 -24.16
C GLU A 704 9.32 21.65 -22.86
N VAL A 705 9.05 22.94 -22.96
CA VAL A 705 8.60 23.78 -21.85
C VAL A 705 7.37 24.57 -22.30
N ASP A 706 6.21 24.34 -21.71
CA ASP A 706 4.99 25.12 -21.89
C ASP A 706 4.75 25.98 -20.65
N GLU A 707 5.31 27.20 -20.65
CA GLU A 707 5.19 28.13 -19.53
C GLU A 707 3.73 28.48 -19.19
N LYS A 708 2.84 28.53 -20.20
CA LYS A 708 1.43 28.92 -20.01
C LYS A 708 0.64 27.83 -19.29
N LYS A 709 0.93 26.57 -19.58
CA LYS A 709 0.29 25.42 -18.95
C LYS A 709 1.10 24.86 -17.79
N GLY A 710 2.29 25.39 -17.59
CA GLY A 710 3.21 24.91 -16.59
C GLY A 710 3.60 23.46 -16.83
N ARG A 711 3.90 23.03 -18.03
CA ARG A 711 4.29 21.67 -18.35
C ARG A 711 5.73 21.62 -18.84
N ILE A 712 6.49 20.69 -18.30
CA ILE A 712 7.88 20.44 -18.67
C ILE A 712 7.97 18.97 -19.07
N GLY A 713 8.30 18.74 -20.34
CA GLY A 713 8.57 17.39 -20.88
C GLY A 713 10.06 17.06 -20.73
N LEU A 714 10.35 15.90 -20.19
CA LEU A 714 11.70 15.42 -19.91
C LEU A 714 11.96 14.05 -20.54
N SER A 715 13.23 13.75 -20.83
CA SER A 715 13.68 12.44 -21.32
C SER A 715 14.92 11.96 -20.57
N ILE A 716 14.82 10.81 -19.93
CA ILE A 716 15.97 10.08 -19.37
C ILE A 716 16.72 9.37 -20.50
N LYS A 717 15.97 8.80 -21.44
CA LYS A 717 16.50 8.09 -22.60
C LYS A 717 17.50 8.94 -23.40
N GLN A 718 17.17 10.21 -23.68
CA GLN A 718 18.08 11.12 -24.40
C GLN A 718 19.27 11.56 -23.55
N ALA A 719 19.14 11.56 -22.23
CA ALA A 719 20.28 11.86 -21.35
C ALA A 719 21.31 10.72 -21.33
N ALA A 720 20.89 9.48 -21.58
CA ALA A 720 21.80 8.32 -21.67
C ALA A 720 22.63 8.29 -22.97
N ILE A 721 22.20 9.00 -24.01
CA ILE A 721 22.94 9.13 -25.26
C ILE A 721 24.04 10.17 -25.07
N LYS A 722 25.31 9.74 -25.09
CA LYS A 722 26.50 10.61 -24.96
C LYS A 722 26.68 11.55 -26.14
#